data_b31a4edc59e04205a6e089210025fd1f
#
_entry.id   b31a4edc59e04205a6e089210025fd1f
#
_cell.length_a   1.000
_cell.length_b   1.000
_cell.length_c   1.000
_cell.angle_alpha   90.00
_cell.angle_beta   90.00
_cell.angle_gamma   90.00
#
_symmetry.space_group_name_H-M   'P 1'
#
loop_
_entity.id
_entity.type
_entity.pdbx_description
1 polymer ?
#
loop_
_entity_poly.entity_id
_entity_poly.type
_entity_poly.pdbx_seq_one_letter_code
_entity_poly.pdbx_strand_id
1 'polypeptide(L)'
;MPLPELLAPAGGFDAAVAAFQYGADAVYAGLDRFSARAEAQNLSPERLAVLLAHARSLTPPRKVYCTFNTLLLDAEIPAALETLDGLDDLGVDGVIIQDWGLFELARRHFPRLQLHASTQMAAHSREGVRALAARGFTRVVLARELTLDEIASTVRDRAAEIEIFIHGALCYSTSGICLFSSHAVGRSGNRGRCAYCCRDRLTEVGKPDAAAGHPYSMRDLAWLPHIPALVAAGVASLKIEGRMKSPLYVAAITDLYRRAIDGTLTPADEARKIADIQTIFSRPWTSFYAEGTGADPLAIIDPSAVGHRGTRIGTVQSVLRDGRGGRWLRFRTARALEKHDGLQVEPAAGGQPAGFAVNALRRCGATRDEISLPAGSDVEVELPPDLPASPASGAAIYCSASQAVRRSYPIETVRESSLAPLHACAVTVTLEAAGLVVTAEATDSCPDTATVRIPVELTPARNPGQTEAAVRKAFDRTRDAGWRVARLEVHDPDARYAPPSLLNDARRRVLEALTAARAAHRQAARNEALAHSTLSLDSPSAAVSERTHKEHTEPLFTAKVHVLQAPSEGLNDADELVVQIGLADDETVRRGLAAWLTVVPRDRIRLALPLLVRDSESAPLDTRLRALAADGWRHWECADIAGLDRLRRCVAQAEDITADWSLYALNRAASDFLCEQGITRRVTSPEDTEANLTLCADVGMIEALVFQLTPLFISQTPPCTGSGDPPSGSVAFADRRGQTLHTCSLDGRWITTGGRPFSCADAIPGLQRLGIRHFRCDWSWQPSDPTVLTAAWRAVRCGETPSGSHSANFRRGLL
;
A
#
# COMPACT_ATOMS: atom_id res chain seq x y z
N MET A 1 -3.67 21.73 -20.28
CA MET A 1 -4.18 21.01 -19.12
C MET A 1 -3.36 21.44 -17.91
N PRO A 2 -3.89 21.45 -16.68
CA PRO A 2 -3.06 21.69 -15.50
C PRO A 2 -1.98 20.63 -15.39
N LEU A 3 -0.83 20.99 -14.81
CA LEU A 3 0.24 20.02 -14.54
C LEU A 3 -0.24 19.01 -13.48
N PRO A 4 0.22 17.75 -13.53
CA PRO A 4 -0.10 16.76 -12.52
C PRO A 4 0.50 17.12 -11.17
N GLU A 5 -0.16 16.74 -10.10
CA GLU A 5 0.34 16.81 -8.73
C GLU A 5 1.57 15.90 -8.58
N LEU A 6 2.68 16.42 -8.06
CA LEU A 6 3.82 15.61 -7.67
C LEU A 6 3.66 15.16 -6.21
N LEU A 7 3.40 13.87 -6.00
CA LEU A 7 3.18 13.27 -4.70
C LEU A 7 4.44 12.54 -4.21
N ALA A 8 5.07 13.09 -3.18
CA ALA A 8 6.33 12.56 -2.64
C ALA A 8 6.11 11.74 -1.34
N PRO A 9 6.99 10.75 -1.05
CA PRO A 9 6.90 9.95 0.15
C PRO A 9 7.39 10.73 1.39
N ALA A 10 6.65 10.64 2.51
CA ALA A 10 7.07 11.12 3.81
C ALA A 10 7.16 9.94 4.80
N GLY A 11 8.36 9.37 4.94
CA GLY A 11 8.63 8.34 5.94
C GLY A 11 8.68 8.88 7.37
N GLY A 12 8.84 10.21 7.53
CA GLY A 12 8.85 10.97 8.77
C GLY A 12 8.77 12.47 8.45
N PHE A 13 8.80 13.28 9.48
CA PHE A 13 8.61 14.73 9.36
C PHE A 13 9.67 15.42 8.47
N ASP A 14 10.94 15.11 8.67
CA ASP A 14 12.04 15.72 7.90
C ASP A 14 11.96 15.35 6.41
N ALA A 15 11.50 14.15 6.10
CA ALA A 15 11.27 13.73 4.72
C ALA A 15 10.13 14.52 4.05
N ALA A 16 9.08 14.85 4.80
CA ALA A 16 7.99 15.69 4.30
C ALA A 16 8.46 17.13 4.04
N VAL A 17 9.23 17.71 4.97
CA VAL A 17 9.82 19.05 4.81
C VAL A 17 10.72 19.07 3.57
N ALA A 18 11.60 18.09 3.43
CA ALA A 18 12.46 17.95 2.26
C ALA A 18 11.63 17.84 0.95
N ALA A 19 10.56 17.05 0.93
CA ALA A 19 9.68 16.92 -0.23
C ALA A 19 9.08 18.28 -0.65
N PHE A 20 8.52 19.03 0.29
CA PHE A 20 7.92 20.35 0.01
C PHE A 20 8.96 21.36 -0.46
N GLN A 21 10.10 21.42 0.21
CA GLN A 21 11.19 22.32 -0.16
C GLN A 21 11.69 22.08 -1.60
N TYR A 22 11.68 20.82 -2.05
CA TYR A 22 12.14 20.44 -3.38
C TYR A 22 11.01 20.28 -4.41
N GLY A 23 9.82 20.81 -4.13
CA GLY A 23 8.77 21.05 -5.11
C GLY A 23 7.66 20.01 -5.17
N ALA A 24 7.48 19.15 -4.15
CA ALA A 24 6.30 18.32 -4.05
C ALA A 24 5.05 19.19 -3.83
N ASP A 25 3.95 18.85 -4.52
CA ASP A 25 2.65 19.48 -4.32
C ASP A 25 1.90 18.84 -3.16
N ALA A 26 2.18 17.55 -2.92
CA ALA A 26 1.61 16.78 -1.84
C ALA A 26 2.63 15.77 -1.29
N VAL A 27 2.41 15.35 -0.04
CA VAL A 27 3.13 14.22 0.56
C VAL A 27 2.16 13.16 1.05
N TYR A 28 2.59 11.88 1.05
CA TYR A 28 1.86 10.83 1.73
C TYR A 28 2.66 10.26 2.88
N ALA A 29 2.05 10.24 4.06
CA ALA A 29 2.65 9.80 5.32
C ALA A 29 1.84 8.67 5.95
N GLY A 30 2.45 7.87 6.81
CA GLY A 30 1.79 6.87 7.64
C GLY A 30 1.79 7.29 9.09
N LEU A 31 0.80 6.84 9.83
CA LEU A 31 0.80 6.83 11.29
C LEU A 31 1.50 5.56 11.80
N ASP A 32 1.76 5.50 13.10
CA ASP A 32 2.44 4.38 13.76
C ASP A 32 1.66 3.05 13.63
N ARG A 33 0.35 3.13 13.35
CA ARG A 33 -0.54 1.98 13.14
C ARG A 33 -1.17 2.03 11.75
N PHE A 34 -1.56 0.86 11.23
CA PHE A 34 -2.38 0.67 10.03
C PHE A 34 -1.76 1.18 8.72
N SER A 35 -0.44 1.20 8.64
CA SER A 35 0.27 1.64 7.45
C SER A 35 1.06 0.52 6.78
N ALA A 36 1.01 0.44 5.43
CA ALA A 36 1.72 -0.56 4.63
C ALA A 36 3.26 -0.50 4.72
N ARG A 37 3.82 0.46 5.45
CA ARG A 37 5.26 0.58 5.77
C ARG A 37 5.41 0.78 7.28
N ALA A 38 5.04 -0.23 8.06
CA ALA A 38 5.09 -0.18 9.52
C ALA A 38 6.51 0.10 10.07
N GLU A 39 7.55 -0.32 9.35
CA GLU A 39 8.96 -0.10 9.72
C GLU A 39 9.51 1.29 9.33
N ALA A 40 8.73 2.17 8.66
CA ALA A 40 9.11 3.57 8.47
C ALA A 40 9.07 4.32 9.81
N GLN A 41 9.66 5.51 9.88
CA GLN A 41 9.63 6.33 11.09
C GLN A 41 8.19 6.69 11.50
N ASN A 42 7.28 6.83 10.48
CA ASN A 42 5.89 7.22 10.63
C ASN A 42 5.70 8.52 11.45
N LEU A 43 4.47 8.93 11.69
CA LEU A 43 4.15 10.17 12.42
C LEU A 43 3.21 9.86 13.58
N SER A 44 3.48 10.46 14.75
CA SER A 44 2.43 10.55 15.76
C SER A 44 1.34 11.56 15.33
N PRO A 45 0.14 11.52 15.93
CA PRO A 45 -0.91 12.50 15.65
C PRO A 45 -0.44 13.96 15.85
N GLU A 46 0.36 14.22 16.88
CA GLU A 46 0.91 15.56 17.17
C GLU A 46 1.88 16.01 16.07
N ARG A 47 2.76 15.12 15.61
CA ARG A 47 3.69 15.42 14.50
C ARG A 47 2.96 15.60 13.19
N LEU A 48 1.87 14.87 12.96
CA LEU A 48 0.99 15.07 11.80
C LEU A 48 0.33 16.44 11.85
N ALA A 49 -0.15 16.89 13.03
CA ALA A 49 -0.72 18.22 13.21
C ALA A 49 0.28 19.33 12.86
N VAL A 50 1.52 19.19 13.31
CA VAL A 50 2.61 20.13 12.97
C VAL A 50 2.89 20.12 11.46
N LEU A 51 2.92 18.94 10.83
CA LEU A 51 3.13 18.82 9.38
C LEU A 51 2.01 19.49 8.57
N LEU A 52 0.74 19.29 8.95
CA LEU A 52 -0.40 19.91 8.33
C LEU A 52 -0.35 21.45 8.47
N ALA A 53 -0.02 21.94 9.66
CA ALA A 53 0.14 23.38 9.88
C ALA A 53 1.29 23.96 9.02
N HIS A 54 2.40 23.23 8.87
CA HIS A 54 3.50 23.61 7.99
C HIS A 54 3.06 23.63 6.53
N ALA A 55 2.46 22.54 6.04
CA ALA A 55 1.97 22.43 4.65
C ALA A 55 1.02 23.57 4.28
N ARG A 56 0.07 23.90 5.17
CA ARG A 56 -0.88 25.02 4.99
C ARG A 56 -0.23 26.40 5.04
N SER A 57 0.94 26.55 5.67
CA SER A 57 1.68 27.83 5.75
C SER A 57 2.48 28.14 4.49
N LEU A 58 2.71 27.16 3.62
CA LEU A 58 3.45 27.33 2.37
C LEU A 58 2.63 28.08 1.30
N THR A 59 3.31 28.64 0.33
CA THR A 59 2.69 29.37 -0.79
C THR A 59 3.13 28.78 -2.13
N PRO A 60 2.25 28.13 -2.90
CA PRO A 60 0.87 27.79 -2.52
C PRO A 60 0.81 26.75 -1.38
N PRO A 61 -0.31 26.64 -0.65
CA PRO A 61 -0.50 25.59 0.35
C PRO A 61 -0.32 24.21 -0.24
N ARG A 62 0.30 23.30 0.54
CA ARG A 62 0.59 21.91 0.14
C ARG A 62 -0.34 20.94 0.83
N LYS A 63 -0.51 19.75 0.24
CA LYS A 63 -1.42 18.70 0.73
C LYS A 63 -0.69 17.61 1.49
N VAL A 64 -1.40 16.99 2.42
CA VAL A 64 -0.92 15.84 3.20
C VAL A 64 -1.95 14.73 3.14
N TYR A 65 -1.59 13.60 2.52
CA TYR A 65 -2.41 12.39 2.49
C TYR A 65 -1.92 11.39 3.52
N CYS A 66 -2.84 10.76 4.25
CA CYS A 66 -2.51 9.74 5.23
C CYS A 66 -2.74 8.33 4.67
N THR A 67 -1.76 7.44 4.85
CA THR A 67 -1.92 6.03 4.48
C THR A 67 -2.58 5.28 5.63
N PHE A 68 -3.74 4.70 5.35
CA PHE A 68 -4.47 3.76 6.19
C PHE A 68 -4.75 2.51 5.35
N ASN A 69 -3.70 1.96 4.75
CA ASN A 69 -3.76 1.03 3.64
C ASN A 69 -3.25 -0.37 4.02
N THR A 70 -3.75 -0.86 5.14
CA THR A 70 -3.60 -2.25 5.58
C THR A 70 -4.96 -2.91 5.70
N LEU A 71 -5.02 -4.23 5.55
CA LEU A 71 -6.17 -5.02 5.95
C LEU A 71 -6.30 -5.01 7.46
N LEU A 72 -7.53 -4.99 7.96
CA LEU A 72 -7.87 -4.95 9.38
C LEU A 72 -8.50 -6.27 9.82
N LEU A 73 -8.09 -6.76 10.98
CA LEU A 73 -8.82 -7.79 11.71
C LEU A 73 -9.97 -7.15 12.51
N ASP A 74 -10.99 -7.93 12.83
CA ASP A 74 -12.18 -7.43 13.53
C ASP A 74 -11.85 -6.75 14.87
N ALA A 75 -10.93 -7.32 15.63
CA ALA A 75 -10.47 -6.74 16.91
C ALA A 75 -9.77 -5.37 16.78
N GLU A 76 -9.37 -4.97 15.59
CA GLU A 76 -8.67 -3.70 15.34
C GLU A 76 -9.63 -2.55 14.97
N ILE A 77 -10.90 -2.84 14.68
CA ILE A 77 -11.89 -1.84 14.25
C ILE A 77 -12.06 -0.70 15.26
N PRO A 78 -12.14 -0.91 16.59
CA PRO A 78 -12.26 0.21 17.54
C PRO A 78 -11.08 1.19 17.44
N ALA A 79 -9.86 0.68 17.35
CA ALA A 79 -8.66 1.52 17.25
C ALA A 79 -8.54 2.17 15.84
N ALA A 80 -9.08 1.53 14.81
CA ALA A 80 -9.16 2.11 13.47
C ALA A 80 -10.13 3.31 13.44
N LEU A 81 -11.27 3.22 14.12
CA LEU A 81 -12.22 4.32 14.27
C LEU A 81 -11.63 5.52 15.04
N GLU A 82 -10.85 5.27 16.11
CA GLU A 82 -10.12 6.34 16.79
C GLU A 82 -9.14 7.06 15.85
N THR A 83 -8.46 6.30 15.00
CA THR A 83 -7.52 6.87 14.02
C THR A 83 -8.25 7.68 12.95
N LEU A 84 -9.38 7.18 12.39
CA LEU A 84 -10.19 7.92 11.41
C LEU A 84 -10.71 9.24 12.00
N ASP A 85 -11.24 9.20 13.22
CA ASP A 85 -11.71 10.38 13.94
C ASP A 85 -10.60 11.41 14.12
N GLY A 86 -9.38 10.97 14.48
CA GLY A 86 -8.22 11.85 14.57
C GLY A 86 -7.83 12.49 13.25
N LEU A 87 -7.86 11.71 12.14
CA LEU A 87 -7.56 12.22 10.80
C LEU A 87 -8.61 13.22 10.31
N ASP A 88 -9.88 12.93 10.58
CA ASP A 88 -11.00 13.83 10.25
C ASP A 88 -10.93 15.15 11.04
N ASP A 89 -10.59 15.07 12.34
CA ASP A 89 -10.40 16.23 13.21
C ASP A 89 -9.25 17.15 12.74
N LEU A 90 -8.11 16.54 12.40
CA LEU A 90 -6.96 17.29 11.86
C LEU A 90 -7.22 17.86 10.46
N GLY A 91 -8.24 17.36 9.76
CA GLY A 91 -8.62 17.78 8.42
C GLY A 91 -7.51 17.43 7.40
N VAL A 92 -7.07 16.18 7.36
CA VAL A 92 -6.14 15.72 6.33
C VAL A 92 -6.76 15.82 4.94
N ASP A 93 -5.93 16.05 3.92
CA ASP A 93 -6.42 16.28 2.55
C ASP A 93 -6.94 15.00 1.87
N GLY A 94 -6.67 13.82 2.44
CA GLY A 94 -7.21 12.54 1.98
C GLY A 94 -6.59 11.35 2.71
N VAL A 95 -7.30 10.22 2.66
CA VAL A 95 -6.90 8.95 3.28
C VAL A 95 -6.82 7.86 2.22
N ILE A 96 -5.67 7.18 2.15
CA ILE A 96 -5.41 6.10 1.19
C ILE A 96 -5.78 4.77 1.86
N ILE A 97 -6.80 4.07 1.36
CA ILE A 97 -7.45 2.92 1.99
C ILE A 97 -7.31 1.66 1.13
N GLN A 98 -7.22 0.49 1.78
CA GLN A 98 -7.29 -0.84 1.16
C GLN A 98 -8.50 -1.64 1.66
N ASP A 99 -8.79 -1.60 2.95
CA ASP A 99 -9.80 -2.43 3.62
C ASP A 99 -11.23 -1.95 3.33
N TRP A 100 -12.11 -2.87 2.92
CA TRP A 100 -13.51 -2.54 2.57
C TRP A 100 -14.34 -2.13 3.77
N GLY A 101 -14.10 -2.72 4.95
CA GLY A 101 -14.79 -2.34 6.18
C GLY A 101 -14.40 -0.95 6.64
N LEU A 102 -13.10 -0.64 6.60
CA LEU A 102 -12.60 0.71 6.88
C LEU A 102 -13.16 1.74 5.89
N PHE A 103 -13.20 1.40 4.60
CA PHE A 103 -13.80 2.23 3.56
C PHE A 103 -15.24 2.58 3.88
N GLU A 104 -16.06 1.57 4.20
CA GLU A 104 -17.48 1.76 4.49
C GLU A 104 -17.71 2.60 5.74
N LEU A 105 -16.97 2.33 6.81
CA LEU A 105 -17.04 3.11 8.06
C LEU A 105 -16.59 4.56 7.83
N ALA A 106 -15.52 4.78 7.05
CA ALA A 106 -15.06 6.11 6.71
C ALA A 106 -16.10 6.88 5.88
N ARG A 107 -16.65 6.24 4.84
CA ARG A 107 -17.65 6.86 3.95
C ARG A 107 -18.93 7.26 4.69
N ARG A 108 -19.41 6.44 5.62
CA ARG A 108 -20.67 6.69 6.36
C ARG A 108 -20.51 7.70 7.50
N HIS A 109 -19.46 7.56 8.29
CA HIS A 109 -19.33 8.30 9.55
C HIS A 109 -18.34 9.45 9.52
N PHE A 110 -17.45 9.51 8.49
CA PHE A 110 -16.46 10.56 8.31
C PHE A 110 -16.50 11.13 6.87
N PRO A 111 -17.65 11.66 6.41
CA PRO A 111 -17.89 12.04 5.01
C PRO A 111 -17.01 13.20 4.51
N ARG A 112 -16.29 13.87 5.39
CA ARG A 112 -15.34 14.95 5.04
C ARG A 112 -14.02 14.41 4.51
N LEU A 113 -13.66 13.19 4.88
CA LEU A 113 -12.43 12.55 4.43
C LEU A 113 -12.52 12.20 2.94
N GLN A 114 -11.60 12.68 2.14
CA GLN A 114 -11.44 12.21 0.78
C GLN A 114 -10.81 10.82 0.78
N LEU A 115 -11.47 9.86 0.14
CA LEU A 115 -11.05 8.47 0.13
C LEU A 115 -10.35 8.13 -1.18
N HIS A 116 -9.08 7.73 -1.08
CA HIS A 116 -8.25 7.31 -2.20
C HIS A 116 -8.07 5.79 -2.16
N ALA A 117 -8.39 5.10 -3.27
CA ALA A 117 -8.14 3.67 -3.38
C ALA A 117 -6.63 3.39 -3.46
N SER A 118 -6.12 2.60 -2.53
CA SER A 118 -4.72 2.18 -2.52
C SER A 118 -4.39 1.32 -3.75
N THR A 119 -3.14 1.36 -4.21
CA THR A 119 -2.63 0.39 -5.20
C THR A 119 -2.81 -1.07 -4.74
N GLN A 120 -2.96 -1.30 -3.44
CA GLN A 120 -3.23 -2.62 -2.87
C GLN A 120 -4.66 -3.11 -3.12
N MET A 121 -5.58 -2.27 -3.63
CA MET A 121 -6.88 -2.68 -4.15
C MET A 121 -6.81 -3.23 -5.59
N ALA A 122 -5.61 -3.38 -6.14
CA ALA A 122 -5.31 -4.02 -7.42
C ALA A 122 -6.07 -3.43 -8.63
N ALA A 123 -6.27 -2.11 -8.69
CA ALA A 123 -6.91 -1.45 -9.84
C ALA A 123 -6.01 -1.53 -11.09
N HIS A 124 -6.26 -2.53 -11.94
CA HIS A 124 -5.44 -2.87 -13.11
C HIS A 124 -6.18 -2.74 -14.45
N SER A 125 -7.39 -2.16 -14.43
CA SER A 125 -8.22 -1.95 -15.64
C SER A 125 -9.15 -0.74 -15.46
N ARG A 126 -9.68 -0.20 -16.58
CA ARG A 126 -10.72 0.84 -16.55
C ARG A 126 -11.95 0.41 -15.73
N GLU A 127 -12.34 -0.85 -15.86
CA GLU A 127 -13.51 -1.36 -15.14
C GLU A 127 -13.26 -1.39 -13.63
N GLY A 128 -12.04 -1.73 -13.20
CA GLY A 128 -11.63 -1.62 -11.81
C GLY A 128 -11.74 -0.20 -11.27
N VAL A 129 -11.28 0.79 -12.05
CA VAL A 129 -11.42 2.21 -11.68
C VAL A 129 -12.87 2.64 -11.60
N ARG A 130 -13.71 2.30 -12.59
CA ARG A 130 -15.16 2.59 -12.58
C ARG A 130 -15.84 2.00 -11.36
N ALA A 131 -15.52 0.75 -11.04
CA ALA A 131 -16.10 0.04 -9.91
C ALA A 131 -15.76 0.71 -8.56
N LEU A 132 -14.53 1.16 -8.39
CA LEU A 132 -14.09 1.89 -7.21
C LEU A 132 -14.72 3.29 -7.14
N ALA A 133 -14.72 4.02 -8.25
CA ALA A 133 -15.33 5.35 -8.33
C ALA A 133 -16.84 5.33 -8.03
N ALA A 134 -17.56 4.34 -8.57
CA ALA A 134 -19.00 4.16 -8.33
C ALA A 134 -19.34 3.95 -6.84
N ARG A 135 -18.38 3.49 -6.04
CA ARG A 135 -18.54 3.30 -4.60
C ARG A 135 -18.17 4.53 -3.77
N GLY A 136 -17.50 5.52 -4.37
CA GLY A 136 -17.19 6.79 -3.71
C GLY A 136 -15.72 7.10 -3.53
N PHE A 137 -14.80 6.31 -4.12
CA PHE A 137 -13.41 6.71 -4.18
C PHE A 137 -13.23 7.89 -5.13
N THR A 138 -12.64 8.98 -4.64
CA THR A 138 -12.38 10.20 -5.44
C THR A 138 -11.12 10.09 -6.28
N ARG A 139 -10.15 9.27 -5.82
CA ARG A 139 -8.87 9.01 -6.50
C ARG A 139 -8.56 7.52 -6.46
N VAL A 140 -7.99 6.99 -7.54
CA VAL A 140 -7.57 5.60 -7.64
C VAL A 140 -6.09 5.52 -7.99
N VAL A 141 -5.31 4.85 -7.13
CA VAL A 141 -3.90 4.54 -7.39
C VAL A 141 -3.83 3.25 -8.21
N LEU A 142 -3.45 3.37 -9.47
CA LEU A 142 -3.36 2.22 -10.37
C LEU A 142 -2.29 1.21 -9.92
N ALA A 143 -2.49 -0.04 -10.29
CA ALA A 143 -1.45 -1.06 -10.23
C ALA A 143 -0.26 -0.63 -11.09
N ARG A 144 0.95 -1.11 -10.74
CA ARG A 144 2.21 -0.64 -11.36
C ARG A 144 2.52 -1.32 -12.69
N GLU A 145 1.72 -2.29 -13.07
CA GLU A 145 1.92 -3.19 -14.20
C GLU A 145 1.17 -2.75 -15.46
N LEU A 146 0.55 -1.55 -15.46
CA LEU A 146 -0.15 -0.99 -16.62
C LEU A 146 0.81 -0.32 -17.60
N THR A 147 0.47 -0.41 -18.89
CA THR A 147 1.17 0.32 -19.95
C THR A 147 0.70 1.76 -20.06
N LEU A 148 1.47 2.62 -20.77
CA LEU A 148 1.07 4.00 -21.03
C LEU A 148 -0.29 4.09 -21.75
N ASP A 149 -0.56 3.19 -22.68
CA ASP A 149 -1.82 3.17 -23.45
C ASP A 149 -3.02 2.82 -22.54
N GLU A 150 -2.86 1.86 -21.64
CA GLU A 150 -3.90 1.50 -20.66
C GLU A 150 -4.15 2.64 -19.68
N ILE A 151 -3.09 3.30 -19.19
CA ILE A 151 -3.20 4.47 -18.32
C ILE A 151 -3.92 5.61 -19.06
N ALA A 152 -3.50 5.95 -20.29
CA ALA A 152 -4.14 6.98 -21.07
C ALA A 152 -5.61 6.67 -21.39
N SER A 153 -5.94 5.41 -21.65
CA SER A 153 -7.30 4.94 -21.84
C SER A 153 -8.15 5.11 -20.56
N THR A 154 -7.58 4.78 -19.40
CA THR A 154 -8.23 4.90 -18.09
C THR A 154 -8.48 6.37 -17.72
N VAL A 155 -7.49 7.25 -17.96
CA VAL A 155 -7.64 8.69 -17.71
C VAL A 155 -8.73 9.33 -18.57
N ARG A 156 -8.84 8.94 -19.85
CA ARG A 156 -9.89 9.44 -20.76
C ARG A 156 -11.31 9.12 -20.28
N ASP A 157 -11.48 8.08 -19.49
CA ASP A 157 -12.77 7.66 -18.92
C ASP A 157 -13.31 8.62 -17.87
N ARG A 158 -12.44 9.37 -17.18
CA ARG A 158 -12.79 10.39 -16.17
C ARG A 158 -13.69 9.89 -15.03
N ALA A 159 -13.62 8.61 -14.69
CA ALA A 159 -14.42 8.05 -13.62
C ALA A 159 -13.95 8.52 -12.24
N ALA A 160 -12.64 8.69 -12.06
CA ALA A 160 -11.99 9.21 -10.86
C ALA A 160 -10.68 9.92 -11.24
N GLU A 161 -10.07 10.62 -10.28
CA GLU A 161 -8.68 11.06 -10.41
C GLU A 161 -7.74 9.86 -10.46
N ILE A 162 -6.83 9.85 -11.43
CA ILE A 162 -5.86 8.76 -11.61
C ILE A 162 -4.51 9.16 -11.02
N GLU A 163 -4.02 8.33 -10.11
CA GLU A 163 -2.69 8.43 -9.52
C GLU A 163 -1.84 7.22 -9.96
N ILE A 164 -0.61 7.45 -10.38
CA ILE A 164 0.32 6.39 -10.81
C ILE A 164 1.67 6.53 -10.14
N PHE A 165 2.33 5.39 -9.87
CA PHE A 165 3.74 5.41 -9.49
C PHE A 165 4.64 5.68 -10.68
N ILE A 166 5.58 6.61 -10.52
CA ILE A 166 6.56 6.98 -11.54
C ILE A 166 7.99 6.60 -11.17
N HIS A 167 8.26 6.30 -9.88
CA HIS A 167 9.60 5.93 -9.40
C HIS A 167 9.56 5.04 -8.17
N GLY A 168 10.57 4.16 -8.07
CA GLY A 168 10.91 3.40 -6.87
C GLY A 168 10.63 1.90 -6.96
N ALA A 169 10.63 1.21 -5.84
CA ALA A 169 10.60 -0.24 -5.78
C ALA A 169 9.36 -0.88 -6.45
N LEU A 170 9.59 -1.84 -7.34
CA LEU A 170 8.55 -2.72 -7.89
C LEU A 170 8.38 -3.98 -7.04
N CYS A 171 7.14 -4.48 -6.97
CA CYS A 171 6.82 -5.81 -6.48
C CYS A 171 6.86 -6.80 -7.64
N TYR A 172 7.23 -8.06 -7.37
CA TYR A 172 7.16 -9.14 -8.36
C TYR A 172 5.72 -9.59 -8.60
N SER A 173 4.96 -9.78 -7.54
CA SER A 173 3.53 -10.06 -7.63
C SER A 173 2.76 -8.80 -7.98
N THR A 174 1.65 -8.97 -8.69
CA THR A 174 0.66 -7.90 -8.88
C THR A 174 0.33 -7.23 -7.56
N SER A 175 0.24 -5.90 -7.57
CA SER A 175 0.04 -5.07 -6.39
C SER A 175 -1.21 -5.51 -5.61
N GLY A 176 -1.09 -5.69 -4.29
CA GLY A 176 -2.20 -6.07 -3.41
C GLY A 176 -2.47 -7.59 -3.27
N ILE A 177 -1.88 -8.43 -4.13
CA ILE A 177 -2.23 -9.88 -4.20
C ILE A 177 -1.05 -10.79 -3.79
N CYS A 178 -0.05 -10.26 -3.11
CA CYS A 178 1.10 -11.03 -2.67
C CYS A 178 0.86 -11.69 -1.32
N LEU A 179 0.94 -13.03 -1.27
CA LEU A 179 0.80 -13.84 -0.05
C LEU A 179 2.14 -14.44 0.43
N PHE A 180 3.25 -14.20 -0.29
CA PHE A 180 4.50 -14.91 -0.02
C PHE A 180 5.05 -14.62 1.38
N SER A 181 5.18 -13.36 1.74
CA SER A 181 5.77 -12.98 3.03
C SER A 181 4.93 -13.48 4.22
N SER A 182 3.60 -13.46 4.13
CA SER A 182 2.72 -13.97 5.18
C SER A 182 2.83 -15.49 5.32
N HIS A 183 2.83 -16.22 4.19
CA HIS A 183 2.98 -17.67 4.19
C HIS A 183 4.36 -18.13 4.70
N ALA A 184 5.44 -17.53 4.19
CA ALA A 184 6.81 -17.96 4.50
C ALA A 184 7.20 -17.67 5.96
N VAL A 185 6.85 -16.46 6.47
CA VAL A 185 7.38 -15.98 7.76
C VAL A 185 6.33 -15.36 8.69
N GLY A 186 5.04 -15.39 8.36
CA GLY A 186 3.96 -14.83 9.18
C GLY A 186 3.85 -13.30 9.13
N ARG A 187 4.57 -12.65 8.23
CA ARG A 187 4.61 -11.18 8.09
C ARG A 187 3.86 -10.76 6.84
N SER A 188 2.62 -10.30 6.97
CA SER A 188 1.80 -9.93 5.83
C SER A 188 2.23 -8.61 5.20
N GLY A 189 2.42 -8.63 3.87
CA GLY A 189 2.61 -7.42 3.06
C GLY A 189 1.35 -6.55 3.01
N ASN A 190 0.17 -7.17 3.08
CA ASN A 190 -1.13 -6.50 3.12
C ASN A 190 -1.45 -5.89 4.49
N ARG A 191 -0.62 -6.19 5.50
CA ARG A 191 -0.69 -5.61 6.86
C ARG A 191 0.55 -4.79 7.21
N GLY A 192 1.31 -4.37 6.19
CA GLY A 192 2.44 -3.46 6.33
C GLY A 192 3.76 -4.08 6.78
N ARG A 193 3.86 -5.40 6.89
CA ARG A 193 5.01 -6.10 7.46
C ARG A 193 5.76 -7.01 6.48
N CYS A 194 5.77 -6.66 5.19
CA CYS A 194 6.46 -7.43 4.16
C CYS A 194 7.93 -7.67 4.51
N ALA A 195 8.37 -8.94 4.51
CA ALA A 195 9.76 -9.34 4.76
C ALA A 195 10.63 -9.35 3.50
N TYR A 196 10.11 -8.93 2.35
CA TYR A 196 10.82 -8.88 1.06
C TYR A 196 11.36 -10.24 0.57
N CYS A 197 10.70 -11.35 0.90
CA CYS A 197 11.10 -12.71 0.52
C CYS A 197 11.27 -12.92 -1.00
N CYS A 198 10.61 -12.10 -1.85
CA CYS A 198 10.83 -12.10 -3.30
C CYS A 198 12.27 -11.72 -3.71
N ARG A 199 13.08 -11.23 -2.77
CA ARG A 199 14.49 -10.87 -2.99
C ARG A 199 15.46 -11.87 -2.38
N ASP A 200 14.96 -12.99 -1.89
CA ASP A 200 15.80 -14.06 -1.34
C ASP A 200 16.63 -14.73 -2.45
N ARG A 201 17.74 -15.31 -2.04
CA ARG A 201 18.64 -16.05 -2.93
C ARG A 201 18.13 -17.47 -3.08
N LEU A 202 17.84 -17.87 -4.31
CA LEU A 202 17.28 -19.17 -4.66
C LEU A 202 18.14 -19.89 -5.71
N THR A 203 18.06 -21.22 -5.75
CA THR A 203 18.72 -22.05 -6.73
C THR A 203 17.67 -22.76 -7.58
N GLU A 204 17.86 -22.82 -8.89
CA GLU A 204 16.97 -23.52 -9.80
C GLU A 204 17.10 -25.05 -9.58
N VAL A 205 15.97 -25.71 -9.32
CA VAL A 205 15.92 -27.15 -9.06
C VAL A 205 16.22 -27.93 -10.35
N GLY A 206 17.01 -28.98 -10.25
CA GLY A 206 17.41 -29.79 -11.41
C GLY A 206 18.59 -29.24 -12.22
N LYS A 207 19.13 -28.09 -11.83
CA LYS A 207 20.36 -27.51 -12.41
C LYS A 207 21.42 -27.34 -11.32
N PRO A 208 22.11 -28.40 -10.90
CA PRO A 208 23.03 -28.36 -9.74
C PRO A 208 24.19 -27.38 -9.91
N ASP A 209 24.60 -27.09 -11.15
CA ASP A 209 25.66 -26.14 -11.48
C ASP A 209 25.16 -24.69 -11.62
N ALA A 210 23.87 -24.45 -11.52
CA ALA A 210 23.32 -23.09 -11.59
C ALA A 210 23.70 -22.32 -10.33
N ALA A 211 24.37 -21.17 -10.51
CA ALA A 211 24.64 -20.26 -9.41
C ALA A 211 23.33 -19.77 -8.80
N ALA A 212 23.23 -19.80 -7.47
CA ALA A 212 22.09 -19.24 -6.78
C ALA A 212 21.96 -17.72 -7.12
N GLY A 213 20.76 -17.29 -7.48
CA GLY A 213 20.45 -15.92 -7.86
C GLY A 213 19.19 -15.38 -7.18
N HIS A 214 18.68 -14.25 -7.66
CA HIS A 214 17.47 -13.61 -7.15
C HIS A 214 16.38 -13.57 -8.24
N PRO A 215 15.73 -14.71 -8.57
CA PRO A 215 14.88 -14.87 -9.75
C PRO A 215 13.63 -13.99 -9.78
N TYR A 216 13.24 -13.41 -8.63
CA TYR A 216 12.08 -12.55 -8.46
C TYR A 216 12.45 -11.12 -8.06
N SER A 217 13.74 -10.74 -8.09
CA SER A 217 14.20 -9.43 -7.61
C SER A 217 14.02 -8.34 -8.66
N MET A 218 12.91 -7.60 -8.60
CA MET A 218 12.59 -6.52 -9.53
C MET A 218 13.58 -5.35 -9.41
N ARG A 219 13.88 -4.72 -10.56
CA ARG A 219 14.52 -3.41 -10.64
C ARG A 219 13.59 -2.33 -10.08
N ASP A 220 14.10 -1.13 -9.85
CA ASP A 220 13.26 0.01 -9.45
C ASP A 220 12.63 0.67 -10.69
N LEU A 221 11.34 1.00 -10.59
CA LEU A 221 10.63 1.77 -11.59
C LEU A 221 11.28 3.15 -11.78
N ALA A 222 11.44 3.61 -13.02
CA ALA A 222 11.88 4.96 -13.33
C ALA A 222 11.28 5.43 -14.66
N TRP A 223 10.17 6.13 -14.62
CA TRP A 223 9.43 6.62 -15.78
C TRP A 223 9.79 8.06 -16.16
N LEU A 224 11.00 8.52 -15.84
CA LEU A 224 11.47 9.86 -16.16
C LEU A 224 11.33 10.21 -17.65
N PRO A 225 11.69 9.33 -18.61
CA PRO A 225 11.52 9.61 -20.04
C PRO A 225 10.06 9.74 -20.49
N HIS A 226 9.12 9.17 -19.71
CA HIS A 226 7.70 9.11 -20.05
C HIS A 226 6.86 10.22 -19.41
N ILE A 227 7.45 11.10 -18.59
CA ILE A 227 6.74 12.21 -17.92
C ILE A 227 5.97 13.07 -18.93
N PRO A 228 6.53 13.49 -20.11
CA PRO A 228 5.76 14.27 -21.07
C PRO A 228 4.49 13.55 -21.58
N ALA A 229 4.56 12.24 -21.80
CA ALA A 229 3.41 11.44 -22.23
C ALA A 229 2.32 11.36 -21.17
N LEU A 230 2.71 11.20 -19.90
CA LEU A 230 1.79 11.17 -18.76
C LEU A 230 1.09 12.52 -18.52
N VAL A 231 1.84 13.62 -18.65
CA VAL A 231 1.29 14.98 -18.61
C VAL A 231 0.29 15.19 -19.74
N ALA A 232 0.64 14.79 -20.96
CA ALA A 232 -0.24 14.89 -22.13
C ALA A 232 -1.49 13.99 -22.00
N ALA A 233 -1.39 12.82 -21.35
CA ALA A 233 -2.52 11.96 -21.07
C ALA A 233 -3.48 12.54 -20.02
N GLY A 234 -3.05 13.52 -19.20
CA GLY A 234 -3.86 14.16 -18.18
C GLY A 234 -3.95 13.36 -16.87
N VAL A 235 -2.89 12.61 -16.53
CA VAL A 235 -2.79 11.94 -15.20
C VAL A 235 -2.87 12.99 -14.09
N ALA A 236 -3.68 12.74 -13.05
CA ALA A 236 -3.92 13.73 -11.99
C ALA A 236 -2.76 13.81 -10.98
N SER A 237 -2.14 12.67 -10.62
CA SER A 237 -1.09 12.61 -9.61
C SER A 237 0.02 11.63 -10.01
N LEU A 238 1.26 12.09 -9.88
CA LEU A 238 2.50 11.34 -10.16
C LEU A 238 3.19 11.04 -8.83
N LYS A 239 3.20 9.77 -8.43
CA LYS A 239 3.64 9.31 -7.11
C LYS A 239 5.04 8.70 -7.12
N ILE A 240 5.86 9.13 -6.19
CA ILE A 240 7.19 8.56 -5.92
C ILE A 240 7.07 7.54 -4.78
N GLU A 241 7.53 6.29 -4.97
CA GLU A 241 7.68 5.31 -3.88
C GLU A 241 8.97 5.57 -3.10
N GLY A 242 8.91 5.48 -1.76
CA GLY A 242 10.13 5.67 -0.98
C GLY A 242 9.95 6.03 0.49
N ARG A 243 8.88 5.64 1.18
CA ARG A 243 8.66 5.95 2.61
C ARG A 243 9.75 5.40 3.56
N MET A 244 10.49 4.37 3.13
CA MET A 244 11.64 3.84 3.85
C MET A 244 12.97 4.54 3.50
N LYS A 245 12.92 5.63 2.72
CA LYS A 245 14.11 6.34 2.26
C LYS A 245 14.44 7.54 3.14
N SER A 246 15.72 7.93 3.12
CA SER A 246 16.19 9.10 3.88
C SER A 246 15.60 10.41 3.34
N PRO A 247 15.53 11.48 4.15
CA PRO A 247 15.14 12.81 3.69
C PRO A 247 15.98 13.32 2.52
N LEU A 248 17.28 13.00 2.50
CA LEU A 248 18.19 13.33 1.39
C LEU A 248 17.78 12.69 0.07
N TYR A 249 17.35 11.42 0.10
CA TYR A 249 16.82 10.76 -1.10
C TYR A 249 15.54 11.43 -1.58
N VAL A 250 14.62 11.73 -0.65
CA VAL A 250 13.37 12.41 -0.96
C VAL A 250 13.60 13.77 -1.59
N ALA A 251 14.53 14.57 -1.06
CA ALA A 251 14.95 15.86 -1.64
C ALA A 251 15.42 15.70 -3.10
N ALA A 252 16.39 14.81 -3.32
CA ALA A 252 17.02 14.63 -4.64
C ALA A 252 16.05 14.09 -5.69
N ILE A 253 15.21 13.10 -5.34
CA ILE A 253 14.26 12.50 -6.29
C ILE A 253 13.10 13.44 -6.59
N THR A 254 12.62 14.20 -5.63
CA THR A 254 11.54 15.18 -5.82
C THR A 254 12.01 16.31 -6.74
N ASP A 255 13.20 16.85 -6.54
CA ASP A 255 13.80 17.88 -7.39
C ASP A 255 13.97 17.39 -8.85
N LEU A 256 14.37 16.12 -9.06
CA LEU A 256 14.48 15.54 -10.41
C LEU A 256 13.14 15.55 -11.13
N TYR A 257 12.10 14.95 -10.49
CA TYR A 257 10.78 14.83 -11.11
C TYR A 257 10.04 16.16 -11.20
N ARG A 258 10.20 17.08 -10.25
CA ARG A 258 9.63 18.42 -10.35
C ARG A 258 10.13 19.15 -11.59
N ARG A 259 11.44 19.14 -11.82
CA ARG A 259 12.03 19.76 -13.02
C ARG A 259 11.61 19.09 -14.33
N ALA A 260 11.44 17.77 -14.31
CA ALA A 260 10.93 17.03 -15.46
C ALA A 260 9.49 17.42 -15.78
N ILE A 261 8.61 17.55 -14.79
CA ILE A 261 7.22 17.96 -14.96
C ILE A 261 7.13 19.41 -15.43
N ASP A 262 8.00 20.30 -14.94
CA ASP A 262 8.05 21.72 -15.33
C ASP A 262 8.73 21.96 -16.69
N GLY A 263 9.32 20.91 -17.28
CA GLY A 263 10.05 21.02 -18.55
C GLY A 263 11.36 21.83 -18.46
N THR A 264 11.93 21.95 -17.25
CA THR A 264 13.15 22.72 -16.96
C THR A 264 14.40 21.85 -16.81
N LEU A 265 14.27 20.53 -16.94
CA LEU A 265 15.37 19.58 -16.78
C LEU A 265 16.26 19.57 -18.04
N THR A 266 17.51 20.01 -17.91
CA THR A 266 18.48 19.89 -19.00
C THR A 266 19.15 18.52 -19.02
N PRO A 267 19.66 18.01 -20.16
CA PRO A 267 20.35 16.71 -20.20
C PRO A 267 21.55 16.60 -19.24
N ALA A 268 22.29 17.71 -19.05
CA ALA A 268 23.41 17.75 -18.11
C ALA A 268 22.94 17.68 -16.65
N ASP A 269 21.85 18.37 -16.30
CA ASP A 269 21.26 18.30 -14.96
C ASP A 269 20.66 16.92 -14.71
N GLU A 270 20.00 16.32 -15.67
CA GLU A 270 19.46 14.97 -15.60
C GLU A 270 20.54 13.96 -15.24
N ALA A 271 21.62 13.91 -16.04
CA ALA A 271 22.73 12.98 -15.81
C ALA A 271 23.36 13.16 -14.41
N ARG A 272 23.57 14.42 -13.98
CA ARG A 272 24.11 14.74 -12.65
C ARG A 272 23.17 14.29 -11.54
N LYS A 273 21.87 14.64 -11.60
CA LYS A 273 20.87 14.27 -10.58
C LYS A 273 20.66 12.76 -10.48
N ILE A 274 20.66 12.05 -11.60
CA ILE A 274 20.60 10.58 -11.62
C ILE A 274 21.81 10.01 -10.87
N ALA A 275 23.03 10.50 -11.15
CA ALA A 275 24.24 10.06 -10.45
C ALA A 275 24.20 10.36 -8.94
N ASP A 276 23.65 11.51 -8.54
CA ASP A 276 23.45 11.87 -7.13
C ASP A 276 22.47 10.92 -6.44
N ILE A 277 21.31 10.67 -7.04
CA ILE A 277 20.28 9.74 -6.52
C ILE A 277 20.85 8.32 -6.40
N GLN A 278 21.54 7.83 -7.43
CA GLN A 278 22.20 6.52 -7.41
C GLN A 278 23.30 6.42 -6.36
N THR A 279 23.95 7.53 -5.99
CA THR A 279 24.90 7.57 -4.88
C THR A 279 24.20 7.46 -3.51
N ILE A 280 23.01 8.07 -3.35
CA ILE A 280 22.23 8.00 -2.11
C ILE A 280 21.61 6.62 -1.95
N PHE A 281 21.02 6.09 -3.03
CA PHE A 281 20.42 4.76 -3.08
C PHE A 281 20.34 4.28 -4.53
N SER A 282 20.93 3.12 -4.83
CA SER A 282 20.88 2.55 -6.17
C SER A 282 20.42 1.10 -6.16
N ARG A 283 19.40 0.82 -6.93
CA ARG A 283 19.13 -0.43 -7.64
C ARG A 283 19.04 -0.09 -9.12
N PRO A 284 19.28 -1.03 -10.03
CA PRO A 284 19.07 -0.77 -11.45
C PRO A 284 17.64 -0.30 -11.73
N TRP A 285 17.48 0.67 -12.62
CA TRP A 285 16.18 1.24 -13.00
C TRP A 285 15.62 0.54 -14.23
N THR A 286 14.28 0.59 -14.35
CA THR A 286 13.54 0.10 -15.52
C THR A 286 12.34 0.99 -15.81
N SER A 287 12.05 1.16 -17.10
CA SER A 287 10.80 1.74 -17.61
C SER A 287 9.90 0.69 -18.28
N PHE A 288 10.23 -0.56 -18.16
CA PHE A 288 9.74 -1.70 -18.95
C PHE A 288 8.22 -1.72 -19.17
N TYR A 289 7.42 -1.55 -18.13
CA TYR A 289 5.95 -1.60 -18.29
C TYR A 289 5.37 -0.42 -19.07
N ALA A 290 6.11 0.67 -19.26
CA ALA A 290 5.62 1.81 -20.03
C ALA A 290 5.28 1.44 -21.48
N GLU A 291 6.09 0.57 -22.10
CA GLU A 291 6.04 0.24 -23.53
C GLU A 291 5.37 -1.12 -23.83
N GLY A 292 5.05 -1.90 -22.79
CA GLY A 292 4.40 -3.19 -22.96
C GLY A 292 4.79 -4.21 -21.90
N THR A 293 4.23 -5.43 -22.03
CA THR A 293 4.42 -6.56 -21.11
C THR A 293 5.32 -7.64 -21.72
N GLY A 294 6.29 -7.24 -22.55
CA GLY A 294 7.15 -8.14 -23.31
C GLY A 294 7.92 -9.16 -22.44
N ALA A 295 8.47 -10.18 -23.07
CA ALA A 295 8.92 -11.41 -22.43
C ALA A 295 10.36 -11.38 -21.90
N ASP A 296 11.10 -10.28 -21.96
CA ASP A 296 12.48 -10.23 -21.44
C ASP A 296 12.50 -9.99 -19.92
N PRO A 297 12.70 -11.05 -19.09
CA PRO A 297 12.75 -10.88 -17.63
C PRO A 297 13.98 -10.06 -17.20
N LEU A 298 15.09 -10.05 -17.93
CA LEU A 298 16.28 -9.28 -17.57
C LEU A 298 16.10 -7.77 -17.73
N ALA A 299 15.13 -7.32 -18.51
CA ALA A 299 14.78 -5.91 -18.59
C ALA A 299 14.18 -5.38 -17.29
N ILE A 300 13.55 -6.23 -16.49
CA ILE A 300 12.80 -5.85 -15.29
C ILE A 300 13.30 -6.51 -13.99
N ILE A 301 13.98 -7.65 -14.07
CA ILE A 301 14.57 -8.37 -12.93
C ILE A 301 16.09 -8.16 -12.91
N ASP A 302 16.67 -7.99 -11.73
CA ASP A 302 18.11 -8.08 -11.50
C ASP A 302 18.39 -9.32 -10.65
N PRO A 303 18.80 -10.45 -11.28
CA PRO A 303 19.06 -11.67 -10.55
C PRO A 303 20.41 -11.65 -9.80
N SER A 304 21.25 -10.64 -10.03
CA SER A 304 22.62 -10.60 -9.53
C SER A 304 22.75 -9.95 -8.14
N ALA A 305 21.84 -9.04 -7.79
CA ALA A 305 21.93 -8.30 -6.52
C ALA A 305 20.60 -7.72 -6.04
N VAL A 306 20.53 -7.43 -4.75
CA VAL A 306 19.31 -6.90 -4.09
C VAL A 306 19.51 -5.58 -3.38
N GLY A 307 20.71 -5.16 -3.10
CA GLY A 307 21.01 -4.05 -2.20
C GLY A 307 21.35 -2.73 -2.89
N HIS A 308 21.62 -1.73 -2.05
CA HIS A 308 22.26 -0.50 -2.47
C HIS A 308 23.73 -0.72 -2.77
N ARG A 309 24.17 -0.39 -3.97
CA ARG A 309 25.59 -0.46 -4.37
C ARG A 309 26.28 0.91 -4.41
N GLY A 310 25.54 1.95 -4.73
CA GLY A 310 26.07 3.27 -5.05
C GLY A 310 26.37 3.44 -6.55
N THR A 311 26.97 4.57 -6.89
CA THR A 311 27.44 4.87 -8.24
C THR A 311 28.82 4.29 -8.48
N ARG A 312 29.01 3.54 -9.57
CA ARG A 312 30.33 3.01 -9.94
C ARG A 312 31.29 4.16 -10.23
N ILE A 313 32.43 4.20 -9.52
CA ILE A 313 33.42 5.27 -9.64
C ILE A 313 34.79 4.80 -10.08
N GLY A 314 35.04 3.51 -10.16
CA GLY A 314 36.32 2.99 -10.60
C GLY A 314 36.44 1.49 -10.53
N THR A 315 37.67 1.03 -10.70
CA THR A 315 38.06 -0.38 -10.65
C THR A 315 39.36 -0.48 -9.86
N VAL A 316 39.43 -1.46 -8.95
CA VAL A 316 40.65 -1.71 -8.16
C VAL A 316 41.84 -1.98 -9.06
N GLN A 317 42.89 -1.15 -9.00
CA GLN A 317 44.17 -1.38 -9.68
C GLN A 317 45.09 -2.26 -8.83
N SER A 318 45.28 -1.88 -7.57
CA SER A 318 46.08 -2.62 -6.61
C SER A 318 45.77 -2.24 -5.17
N VAL A 319 46.21 -3.10 -4.24
CA VAL A 319 46.22 -2.78 -2.80
C VAL A 319 47.70 -2.74 -2.35
N LEU A 320 48.14 -1.59 -1.84
CA LEU A 320 49.48 -1.36 -1.39
C LEU A 320 49.55 -1.43 0.14
N ARG A 321 50.75 -1.79 0.67
CA ARG A 321 51.07 -1.63 2.11
C ARG A 321 52.06 -0.48 2.27
N ASP A 322 51.81 0.41 3.22
CA ASP A 322 52.78 1.42 3.58
C ASP A 322 53.79 0.87 4.62
N GLY A 323 54.83 1.66 4.91
CA GLY A 323 55.86 1.28 5.86
C GLY A 323 55.38 1.17 7.33
N ARG A 324 54.15 1.56 7.64
CA ARG A 324 53.49 1.47 8.95
C ARG A 324 52.49 0.33 9.05
N GLY A 325 52.37 -0.48 7.99
CA GLY A 325 51.42 -1.59 7.91
C GLY A 325 49.99 -1.21 7.44
N GLY A 326 49.74 0.07 7.14
CA GLY A 326 48.47 0.53 6.56
C GLY A 326 48.27 -0.02 5.16
N ARG A 327 47.01 -0.38 4.84
CA ARG A 327 46.59 -0.87 3.52
C ARG A 327 45.95 0.24 2.73
N TRP A 328 46.36 0.47 1.47
CA TRP A 328 45.87 1.54 0.60
C TRP A 328 45.31 0.98 -0.69
N LEU A 329 44.04 1.29 -0.98
CA LEU A 329 43.35 0.90 -2.21
C LEU A 329 43.67 1.94 -3.30
N ARG A 330 44.32 1.51 -4.39
CA ARG A 330 44.64 2.36 -5.54
C ARG A 330 43.63 2.16 -6.66
N PHE A 331 43.10 3.27 -7.19
CA PHE A 331 42.25 3.28 -8.38
C PHE A 331 42.18 4.67 -9.00
N ARG A 332 41.66 4.74 -10.24
CA ARG A 332 41.33 6.02 -10.89
C ARG A 332 39.83 6.31 -10.65
N THR A 333 39.54 7.45 -10.01
CA THR A 333 38.15 7.81 -9.67
C THR A 333 37.47 8.54 -10.81
N ALA A 334 36.29 8.07 -11.26
CA ALA A 334 35.47 8.73 -12.25
C ALA A 334 34.66 9.92 -11.70
N ARG A 335 34.60 10.07 -10.38
CA ARG A 335 33.90 11.14 -9.67
C ARG A 335 34.86 11.83 -8.70
N ALA A 336 34.59 13.10 -8.36
CA ALA A 336 35.29 13.75 -7.23
C ALA A 336 35.05 12.93 -5.95
N LEU A 337 36.10 12.73 -5.18
CA LEU A 337 36.09 11.94 -3.94
C LEU A 337 36.63 12.79 -2.80
N GLU A 338 36.00 12.71 -1.63
CA GLU A 338 36.40 13.45 -0.45
C GLU A 338 36.35 12.58 0.82
N LYS A 339 37.05 13.05 1.87
CA LYS A 339 37.01 12.41 3.19
C LYS A 339 35.55 12.25 3.67
N HIS A 340 35.27 11.14 4.29
CA HIS A 340 33.94 10.70 4.79
C HIS A 340 32.95 10.32 3.71
N ASP A 341 33.33 10.25 2.43
CA ASP A 341 32.54 9.55 1.45
C ASP A 341 32.48 8.05 1.77
N GLY A 342 31.36 7.40 1.46
CA GLY A 342 31.19 5.94 1.63
C GLY A 342 31.57 5.21 0.35
N LEU A 343 32.44 4.22 0.45
CA LEU A 343 32.79 3.34 -0.66
C LEU A 343 32.29 1.91 -0.42
N GLN A 344 31.98 1.23 -1.51
CA GLN A 344 31.76 -0.22 -1.55
C GLN A 344 32.64 -0.83 -2.63
N VAL A 345 33.25 -1.97 -2.33
CA VAL A 345 34.03 -2.75 -3.28
C VAL A 345 33.40 -4.13 -3.48
N GLU A 346 33.25 -4.53 -4.71
CA GLU A 346 32.72 -5.88 -5.02
C GLU A 346 33.67 -6.95 -4.52
N PRO A 347 33.13 -8.06 -3.95
CA PRO A 347 33.94 -9.16 -3.50
C PRO A 347 34.52 -9.93 -4.68
N ALA A 348 35.63 -10.63 -4.47
CA ALA A 348 36.02 -11.71 -5.34
C ALA A 348 34.98 -12.83 -5.24
N ALA A 349 34.50 -13.33 -6.38
CA ALA A 349 33.51 -14.39 -6.56
C ALA A 349 32.66 -14.81 -5.35
N GLY A 350 31.44 -14.34 -5.27
CA GLY A 350 30.39 -14.89 -4.39
C GLY A 350 30.29 -14.37 -2.95
N GLY A 351 31.11 -13.39 -2.54
CA GLY A 351 31.05 -12.78 -1.21
C GLY A 351 30.06 -11.59 -1.11
N GLN A 352 29.96 -11.00 0.07
CA GLN A 352 29.22 -9.73 0.25
C GLN A 352 30.14 -8.54 -0.08
N PRO A 353 29.59 -7.43 -0.65
CA PRO A 353 30.36 -6.21 -0.87
C PRO A 353 30.94 -5.66 0.43
N ALA A 354 32.17 -5.18 0.39
CA ALA A 354 32.82 -4.57 1.53
C ALA A 354 32.59 -3.04 1.51
N GLY A 355 31.87 -2.52 2.50
CA GLY A 355 31.58 -1.08 2.65
C GLY A 355 32.48 -0.41 3.70
N PHE A 356 33.00 0.79 3.42
CA PHE A 356 33.81 1.56 4.37
C PHE A 356 33.78 3.06 4.05
N ALA A 357 34.10 3.90 5.05
CA ALA A 357 34.25 5.34 4.87
C ALA A 357 35.69 5.71 4.44
N VAL A 358 35.82 6.75 3.63
CA VAL A 358 37.11 7.34 3.24
C VAL A 358 37.67 8.14 4.42
N ASN A 359 38.51 7.51 5.25
CA ASN A 359 39.12 8.14 6.39
C ASN A 359 40.38 8.92 5.99
N ALA A 360 41.18 8.36 5.09
CA ALA A 360 42.35 9.02 4.50
C ALA A 360 42.35 8.87 2.98
N LEU A 361 42.69 9.93 2.28
CA LEU A 361 42.70 10.08 0.83
C LEU A 361 43.94 10.80 0.37
N ARG A 362 44.64 10.29 -0.64
CA ARG A 362 45.81 10.93 -1.22
C ARG A 362 45.95 10.65 -2.72
N ARG A 363 46.73 11.46 -3.44
CA ARG A 363 47.13 11.13 -4.81
C ARG A 363 48.07 9.95 -4.83
N CYS A 364 47.98 9.14 -5.89
CA CYS A 364 48.94 8.03 -6.06
C CYS A 364 50.39 8.48 -5.91
N GLY A 365 51.15 7.80 -5.01
CA GLY A 365 52.54 8.11 -4.73
C GLY A 365 52.79 9.31 -3.84
N ALA A 366 51.77 10.04 -3.40
CA ALA A 366 51.93 11.15 -2.42
C ALA A 366 51.94 10.61 -0.98
N THR A 367 52.61 11.33 -0.11
CA THR A 367 52.65 11.03 1.34
C THR A 367 51.67 11.87 2.14
N ARG A 368 51.16 12.95 1.54
CA ARG A 368 50.26 13.91 2.18
C ARG A 368 48.78 13.55 1.88
N ASP A 369 47.99 13.54 2.93
CA ASP A 369 46.54 13.41 2.83
C ASP A 369 45.90 14.67 2.24
N GLU A 370 44.88 14.48 1.42
CA GLU A 370 44.04 15.54 0.88
C GLU A 370 42.59 15.39 1.40
N ILE A 371 41.88 16.52 1.48
CA ILE A 371 40.49 16.56 1.91
C ILE A 371 39.57 16.06 0.76
N SER A 372 39.91 16.45 -0.48
CA SER A 372 39.17 16.05 -1.68
C SER A 372 40.07 15.95 -2.90
N LEU A 373 39.72 15.10 -3.86
CA LEU A 373 40.37 14.95 -5.16
C LEU A 373 39.35 15.00 -6.28
N PRO A 374 39.62 15.70 -7.40
CA PRO A 374 38.69 15.81 -8.52
C PRO A 374 38.53 14.50 -9.29
N ALA A 375 37.43 14.39 -10.08
CA ALA A 375 37.22 13.30 -11.03
C ALA A 375 38.43 13.14 -11.98
N GLY A 376 38.72 11.90 -12.36
CA GLY A 376 39.84 11.55 -13.23
C GLY A 376 41.18 11.44 -12.50
N SER A 377 41.24 11.69 -11.18
CA SER A 377 42.48 11.52 -10.39
C SER A 377 42.80 10.04 -10.13
N ASP A 378 44.08 9.69 -10.14
CA ASP A 378 44.56 8.43 -9.59
C ASP A 378 44.74 8.60 -8.07
N VAL A 379 43.97 7.82 -7.31
CA VAL A 379 43.80 7.99 -5.86
C VAL A 379 44.25 6.77 -5.08
N GLU A 380 44.70 7.02 -3.85
CA GLU A 380 44.90 6.00 -2.83
C GLU A 380 44.01 6.32 -1.64
N VAL A 381 43.18 5.33 -1.23
CA VAL A 381 42.26 5.39 -0.09
C VAL A 381 42.69 4.38 0.95
N GLU A 382 42.77 4.77 2.21
CA GLU A 382 43.12 3.88 3.30
C GLU A 382 41.99 2.88 3.55
N LEU A 383 42.34 1.58 3.60
CA LEU A 383 41.41 0.51 3.92
C LEU A 383 41.34 0.28 5.44
N PRO A 384 40.15 0.09 6.01
CA PRO A 384 39.99 -0.24 7.42
C PRO A 384 40.80 -1.51 7.80
N PRO A 385 41.37 -1.56 9.02
CA PRO A 385 42.13 -2.73 9.50
C PRO A 385 41.27 -3.99 9.57
N ASP A 386 40.00 -3.83 9.92
CA ASP A 386 38.99 -4.89 10.12
C ASP A 386 38.34 -5.37 8.83
N LEU A 387 38.72 -4.85 7.65
CA LEU A 387 38.22 -5.34 6.38
C LEU A 387 38.64 -6.81 6.16
N PRO A 388 37.70 -7.76 6.07
CA PRO A 388 38.03 -9.20 6.19
C PRO A 388 38.87 -9.77 5.06
N ALA A 389 38.83 -9.17 3.87
CA ALA A 389 39.66 -9.56 2.74
C ALA A 389 40.17 -8.34 1.97
N SER A 390 41.35 -8.44 1.39
CA SER A 390 41.83 -7.42 0.46
C SER A 390 41.04 -7.46 -0.84
N PRO A 391 40.55 -6.30 -1.35
CA PRO A 391 39.89 -6.22 -2.63
C PRO A 391 40.76 -6.81 -3.76
N ALA A 392 40.17 -7.61 -4.64
CA ALA A 392 40.85 -8.17 -5.78
C ALA A 392 41.10 -7.09 -6.85
N SER A 393 42.24 -7.17 -7.55
CA SER A 393 42.47 -6.35 -8.74
C SER A 393 41.38 -6.62 -9.79
N GLY A 394 40.86 -5.56 -10.42
CA GLY A 394 39.74 -5.64 -11.34
C GLY A 394 38.35 -5.53 -10.72
N ALA A 395 38.22 -5.60 -9.37
CA ALA A 395 36.93 -5.43 -8.69
C ALA A 395 36.36 -4.03 -8.88
N ALA A 396 35.05 -3.94 -9.04
CA ALA A 396 34.38 -2.65 -9.18
C ALA A 396 34.30 -1.90 -7.84
N ILE A 397 34.44 -0.57 -7.91
CA ILE A 397 34.35 0.34 -6.77
C ILE A 397 33.15 1.27 -6.97
N TYR A 398 32.34 1.38 -5.94
CA TYR A 398 31.14 2.23 -5.92
C TYR A 398 31.23 3.26 -4.80
N CYS A 399 30.70 4.46 -5.07
CA CYS A 399 30.44 5.49 -4.07
C CYS A 399 28.99 5.32 -3.56
N SER A 400 28.84 4.94 -2.30
CA SER A 400 27.53 4.66 -1.66
C SER A 400 27.06 5.79 -0.73
N ALA A 401 27.89 6.80 -0.47
CA ALA A 401 27.53 8.03 0.20
C ALA A 401 28.53 9.14 -0.19
N SER A 402 28.06 10.37 -0.39
CA SER A 402 28.91 11.49 -0.77
C SER A 402 28.58 12.74 0.04
N GLN A 403 29.62 13.36 0.60
CA GLN A 403 29.48 14.63 1.32
C GLN A 403 29.09 15.79 0.38
N ALA A 404 29.59 15.77 -0.87
CA ALA A 404 29.20 16.74 -1.89
C ALA A 404 27.70 16.66 -2.19
N VAL A 405 27.14 15.44 -2.34
CA VAL A 405 25.69 15.24 -2.55
C VAL A 405 24.89 15.75 -1.36
N ARG A 406 25.31 15.47 -0.14
CA ARG A 406 24.63 15.97 1.07
C ARG A 406 24.58 17.50 1.10
N ARG A 407 25.66 18.18 0.71
CA ARG A 407 25.69 19.65 0.62
C ARG A 407 24.83 20.22 -0.50
N SER A 408 24.60 19.44 -1.57
CA SER A 408 23.76 19.88 -2.71
C SER A 408 22.27 19.90 -2.39
N TYR A 409 21.83 19.19 -1.35
CA TYR A 409 20.43 19.09 -0.95
C TYR A 409 20.24 19.42 0.54
N PRO A 410 20.45 20.70 0.96
CA PRO A 410 20.22 21.13 2.34
C PRO A 410 18.72 21.05 2.67
N ILE A 411 18.40 20.64 3.88
CA ILE A 411 17.02 20.53 4.38
C ILE A 411 16.80 21.56 5.48
N GLU A 412 15.71 22.32 5.35
CA GLU A 412 15.36 23.36 6.30
C GLU A 412 14.82 22.79 7.62
N THR A 413 15.06 23.53 8.70
CA THR A 413 14.48 23.23 10.02
C THR A 413 13.21 24.05 10.22
N VAL A 414 12.07 23.39 10.39
CA VAL A 414 10.80 24.04 10.65
C VAL A 414 10.74 24.54 12.10
N ARG A 415 10.40 25.82 12.27
CA ARG A 415 10.16 26.41 13.60
C ARG A 415 8.68 26.21 13.98
N GLU A 416 8.39 25.19 14.77
CA GLU A 416 7.01 24.84 15.21
C GLU A 416 6.30 26.01 15.89
N SER A 417 7.05 26.83 16.65
CA SER A 417 6.49 28.02 17.31
C SER A 417 5.99 29.11 16.36
N SER A 418 6.31 29.07 15.07
CA SER A 418 5.82 30.04 14.08
C SER A 418 4.51 29.59 13.38
N LEU A 419 4.12 28.33 13.54
CA LEU A 419 2.95 27.75 12.84
C LEU A 419 1.64 28.17 13.53
N ALA A 420 0.59 28.45 12.74
CA ALA A 420 -0.75 28.72 13.28
C ALA A 420 -1.44 27.42 13.72
N PRO A 421 -2.33 27.46 14.74
CA PRO A 421 -3.19 26.33 15.07
C PRO A 421 -4.03 25.89 13.87
N LEU A 422 -4.33 24.60 13.78
CA LEU A 422 -5.14 24.03 12.69
C LEU A 422 -6.59 24.43 12.79
N HIS A 423 -7.13 24.45 14.02
CA HIS A 423 -8.54 24.78 14.24
C HIS A 423 -8.75 26.28 14.24
N ALA A 424 -9.82 26.71 13.58
CA ALA A 424 -10.20 28.11 13.50
C ALA A 424 -11.64 28.29 14.00
N CYS A 425 -11.89 29.42 14.67
CA CYS A 425 -13.24 29.80 15.16
C CYS A 425 -13.60 31.25 14.85
N ALA A 426 -14.88 31.49 14.70
CA ALA A 426 -15.49 32.84 14.79
C ALA A 426 -15.90 33.08 16.24
N VAL A 427 -15.64 34.27 16.73
CA VAL A 427 -16.01 34.67 18.11
C VAL A 427 -16.88 35.89 18.07
N THR A 428 -17.99 35.87 18.77
CA THR A 428 -18.87 36.99 19.01
C THR A 428 -18.85 37.34 20.49
N VAL A 429 -18.51 38.57 20.82
CA VAL A 429 -18.49 39.12 22.20
C VAL A 429 -19.57 40.15 22.34
N THR A 430 -20.52 39.93 23.22
CA THR A 430 -21.61 40.86 23.51
C THR A 430 -21.51 41.37 24.93
N LEU A 431 -21.44 42.73 25.11
CA LEU A 431 -21.38 43.37 26.39
C LEU A 431 -22.78 43.90 26.75
N GLU A 432 -23.33 43.37 27.84
CA GLU A 432 -24.64 43.76 28.38
C GLU A 432 -24.48 44.42 29.76
N ALA A 433 -25.47 45.16 30.26
CA ALA A 433 -25.43 45.73 31.59
C ALA A 433 -25.20 44.68 32.70
N ALA A 434 -25.81 43.52 32.55
CA ALA A 434 -25.81 42.42 33.50
C ALA A 434 -24.69 41.39 33.25
N GLY A 435 -23.84 41.57 32.24
CA GLY A 435 -22.78 40.62 31.99
C GLY A 435 -22.10 40.65 30.64
N LEU A 436 -21.21 39.70 30.47
CA LEU A 436 -20.50 39.44 29.23
C LEU A 436 -20.97 38.10 28.66
N VAL A 437 -21.41 38.10 27.42
CA VAL A 437 -21.77 36.89 26.67
C VAL A 437 -20.75 36.68 25.55
N VAL A 438 -20.12 35.52 25.50
CA VAL A 438 -19.16 35.16 24.45
C VAL A 438 -19.58 33.86 23.80
N THR A 439 -19.76 33.90 22.49
CA THR A 439 -20.04 32.72 21.65
C THR A 439 -18.85 32.47 20.75
N ALA A 440 -18.38 31.25 20.72
CA ALA A 440 -17.37 30.79 19.77
C ALA A 440 -17.96 29.67 18.91
N GLU A 441 -17.77 29.76 17.61
CA GLU A 441 -18.23 28.78 16.60
C GLU A 441 -17.04 28.34 15.77
N ALA A 442 -16.83 27.02 15.65
CA ALA A 442 -15.81 26.48 14.80
C ALA A 442 -16.09 26.82 13.32
N THR A 443 -15.08 27.33 12.62
CA THR A 443 -15.20 27.72 11.20
C THR A 443 -14.64 26.67 10.24
N ASP A 444 -14.08 25.61 10.78
CA ASP A 444 -13.77 24.40 10.04
C ASP A 444 -15.07 23.59 9.79
N SER A 445 -14.97 22.46 9.20
CA SER A 445 -16.09 21.66 8.69
C SER A 445 -17.06 21.10 9.77
N CYS A 446 -16.79 21.29 11.07
CA CYS A 446 -17.68 20.89 12.16
C CYS A 446 -18.27 22.15 12.82
N PRO A 447 -19.59 22.37 12.76
CA PRO A 447 -20.23 23.56 13.34
C PRO A 447 -20.39 23.43 14.86
N ASP A 448 -19.31 23.13 15.57
CA ASP A 448 -19.34 23.12 17.02
C ASP A 448 -19.46 24.55 17.56
N THR A 449 -20.36 24.75 18.50
CA THR A 449 -20.64 26.05 19.07
C THR A 449 -20.61 26.00 20.59
N ALA A 450 -19.99 26.97 21.21
CA ALA A 450 -20.01 27.16 22.65
C ALA A 450 -20.34 28.58 23.03
N THR A 451 -21.19 28.72 24.03
CA THR A 451 -21.57 30.05 24.60
C THR A 451 -21.29 30.06 26.09
N VAL A 452 -20.58 31.09 26.52
CA VAL A 452 -20.28 31.35 27.94
C VAL A 452 -20.90 32.67 28.35
N ARG A 453 -21.67 32.67 29.45
CA ARG A 453 -22.22 33.85 30.09
C ARG A 453 -21.51 34.10 31.41
N ILE A 454 -21.00 35.30 31.60
CA ILE A 454 -20.35 35.72 32.85
C ILE A 454 -21.18 36.85 33.45
N PRO A 455 -21.95 36.56 34.51
CA PRO A 455 -22.74 37.56 35.16
C PRO A 455 -21.81 38.51 35.93
N VAL A 456 -21.83 39.80 35.54
CA VAL A 456 -21.05 40.88 36.14
C VAL A 456 -21.65 42.19 35.78
N GLU A 457 -21.78 43.12 36.70
CA GLU A 457 -22.28 44.45 36.42
C GLU A 457 -21.22 45.29 35.67
N LEU A 458 -21.51 45.63 34.40
CA LEU A 458 -20.61 46.40 33.56
C LEU A 458 -21.01 47.87 33.57
N THR A 459 -20.10 48.73 33.96
CA THR A 459 -20.28 50.18 33.96
C THR A 459 -19.95 50.79 32.60
N PRO A 460 -20.48 51.97 32.25
CA PRO A 460 -20.09 52.68 31.03
C PRO A 460 -18.60 52.99 30.97
N ALA A 461 -17.99 52.81 29.78
CA ALA A 461 -16.59 53.10 29.57
C ALA A 461 -16.31 54.60 29.56
N ARG A 462 -15.21 55.03 30.15
CA ARG A 462 -14.78 56.45 30.10
C ARG A 462 -14.40 56.90 28.67
N ASN A 463 -13.88 55.95 27.85
CA ASN A 463 -13.51 56.21 26.46
C ASN A 463 -14.18 55.17 25.59
N PRO A 464 -15.20 55.53 24.78
CA PRO A 464 -15.81 54.63 23.80
C PRO A 464 -14.76 54.08 22.82
N GLY A 465 -14.84 52.78 22.48
CA GLY A 465 -13.88 52.10 21.58
C GLY A 465 -12.67 51.47 22.29
N GLN A 466 -12.33 51.89 23.51
CA GLN A 466 -11.19 51.29 24.26
C GLN A 466 -11.47 49.83 24.65
N THR A 467 -12.74 49.50 24.93
CA THR A 467 -13.16 48.15 25.26
C THR A 467 -13.07 47.21 24.04
N GLU A 468 -13.49 47.68 22.86
CA GLU A 468 -13.33 46.92 21.62
C GLU A 468 -11.84 46.58 21.34
N ALA A 469 -10.97 47.57 21.49
CA ALA A 469 -9.50 47.33 21.34
C ALA A 469 -8.97 46.33 22.38
N ALA A 470 -9.47 46.38 23.62
CA ALA A 470 -9.11 45.42 24.68
C ALA A 470 -9.61 43.99 24.36
N VAL A 471 -10.85 43.85 23.84
CA VAL A 471 -11.41 42.58 23.39
C VAL A 471 -10.54 42.00 22.26
N ARG A 472 -10.24 42.79 21.22
CA ARG A 472 -9.38 42.34 20.10
C ARG A 472 -8.02 41.87 20.60
N LYS A 473 -7.40 42.62 21.48
CA LYS A 473 -6.11 42.27 22.10
C LYS A 473 -6.19 40.98 22.96
N ALA A 474 -7.29 40.77 23.68
CA ALA A 474 -7.51 39.57 24.50
C ALA A 474 -7.64 38.34 23.63
N PHE A 475 -8.43 38.40 22.56
CA PHE A 475 -8.72 37.28 21.67
C PHE A 475 -7.64 37.03 20.57
N ASP A 476 -6.63 37.88 20.46
CA ASP A 476 -5.44 37.65 19.63
C ASP A 476 -4.51 36.54 20.21
N ARG A 477 -4.63 36.26 21.51
CA ARG A 477 -3.78 35.32 22.25
C ARG A 477 -4.50 33.99 22.49
N THR A 478 -4.82 33.26 21.43
CA THR A 478 -5.60 32.00 21.53
C THR A 478 -4.79 30.74 21.19
N ARG A 479 -3.54 30.89 20.81
CA ARG A 479 -2.67 29.80 20.36
C ARG A 479 -2.51 28.68 21.40
N ASP A 480 -2.34 29.05 22.67
CA ASP A 480 -2.16 28.07 23.77
C ASP A 480 -3.42 27.21 23.99
N ALA A 481 -4.58 27.66 23.53
CA ALA A 481 -5.83 26.92 23.53
C ALA A 481 -6.05 26.04 22.27
N GLY A 482 -5.09 26.01 21.33
CA GLY A 482 -5.20 25.25 20.08
C GLY A 482 -6.12 25.86 19.02
N TRP A 483 -6.63 27.09 19.23
CA TRP A 483 -7.55 27.76 18.32
C TRP A 483 -6.94 29.02 17.72
N ARG A 484 -7.33 29.33 16.49
CA ARG A 484 -7.09 30.61 15.82
C ARG A 484 -8.42 31.31 15.61
N VAL A 485 -8.59 32.54 16.16
CA VAL A 485 -9.76 33.37 15.90
C VAL A 485 -9.65 33.93 14.48
N ALA A 486 -10.47 33.39 13.58
CA ALA A 486 -10.53 33.82 12.18
C ALA A 486 -11.40 35.06 11.98
N ARG A 487 -12.47 35.22 12.79
CA ARG A 487 -13.39 36.37 12.79
C ARG A 487 -13.75 36.73 14.24
N LEU A 488 -13.68 38.01 14.57
CA LEU A 488 -14.07 38.51 15.87
C LEU A 488 -15.08 39.68 15.69
N GLU A 489 -16.27 39.46 16.20
CA GLU A 489 -17.34 40.49 16.25
C GLU A 489 -17.55 40.96 17.69
N VAL A 490 -17.69 42.26 17.87
CA VAL A 490 -17.93 42.89 19.18
C VAL A 490 -19.22 43.69 19.12
N HIS A 491 -20.16 43.30 19.97
CA HIS A 491 -21.43 44.00 20.15
C HIS A 491 -21.45 44.73 21.50
N ASP A 492 -21.23 46.03 21.47
CA ASP A 492 -21.20 46.91 22.66
C ASP A 492 -21.99 48.21 22.39
N PRO A 493 -23.33 48.11 22.30
CA PRO A 493 -24.17 49.27 21.95
C PRO A 493 -24.15 50.41 22.98
N ASP A 494 -23.83 50.12 24.25
CA ASP A 494 -23.84 51.06 25.35
C ASP A 494 -22.44 51.52 25.78
N ALA A 495 -21.40 51.20 25.01
CA ALA A 495 -19.99 51.52 25.29
C ALA A 495 -19.58 51.15 26.72
N ARG A 496 -19.64 49.86 27.08
CA ARG A 496 -19.38 49.37 28.44
C ARG A 496 -17.88 49.06 28.65
N TYR A 497 -17.45 49.18 29.90
CA TYR A 497 -16.10 48.82 30.32
C TYR A 497 -16.01 47.38 30.76
N ALA A 498 -15.13 46.60 30.16
CA ALA A 498 -14.77 45.24 30.57
C ALA A 498 -13.30 45.18 30.97
N PRO A 499 -12.94 44.81 32.22
CA PRO A 499 -11.56 44.69 32.64
C PRO A 499 -10.80 43.63 31.84
N PRO A 500 -9.51 43.80 31.55
CA PRO A 500 -8.71 42.77 30.83
C PRO A 500 -8.71 41.39 31.47
N SER A 501 -8.78 41.30 32.79
CA SER A 501 -8.90 40.03 33.52
C SER A 501 -10.19 39.27 33.19
N LEU A 502 -11.33 39.98 33.10
CA LEU A 502 -12.63 39.41 32.71
C LEU A 502 -12.60 38.92 31.24
N LEU A 503 -12.03 39.72 30.34
CA LEU A 503 -11.91 39.34 28.92
C LEU A 503 -11.00 38.10 28.72
N ASN A 504 -9.92 38.01 29.46
CA ASN A 504 -9.03 36.83 29.45
C ASN A 504 -9.72 35.60 30.03
N ASP A 505 -10.51 35.74 31.12
CA ASP A 505 -11.29 34.62 31.69
C ASP A 505 -12.37 34.16 30.71
N ALA A 506 -13.10 35.08 30.11
CA ALA A 506 -14.12 34.81 29.09
C ALA A 506 -13.53 34.05 27.88
N ARG A 507 -12.41 34.52 27.35
CA ARG A 507 -11.69 33.84 26.27
C ARG A 507 -11.31 32.42 26.65
N ARG A 508 -10.65 32.21 27.82
CA ARG A 508 -10.26 30.90 28.29
C ARG A 508 -11.45 29.95 28.38
N ARG A 509 -12.53 30.38 29.06
CA ARG A 509 -13.74 29.59 29.28
C ARG A 509 -14.50 29.25 28.01
N VAL A 510 -14.61 30.15 27.05
CA VAL A 510 -15.32 29.89 25.79
C VAL A 510 -14.53 28.92 24.90
N LEU A 511 -13.19 29.04 24.85
CA LEU A 511 -12.36 28.12 24.07
C LEU A 511 -12.25 26.72 24.70
N GLU A 512 -12.23 26.63 26.04
CA GLU A 512 -12.36 25.37 26.77
C GLU A 512 -13.72 24.70 26.49
N ALA A 513 -14.81 25.47 26.52
CA ALA A 513 -16.16 24.97 26.24
C ALA A 513 -16.29 24.53 24.75
N LEU A 514 -15.70 25.28 23.82
CA LEU A 514 -15.68 24.89 22.39
C LEU A 514 -14.88 23.58 22.15
N THR A 515 -13.75 23.44 22.83
CA THR A 515 -12.95 22.20 22.79
C THR A 515 -13.73 21.02 23.35
N ALA A 516 -14.45 21.21 24.45
CA ALA A 516 -15.28 20.16 25.04
C ALA A 516 -16.48 19.78 24.14
N ALA A 517 -17.14 20.76 23.51
CA ALA A 517 -18.22 20.50 22.57
C ALA A 517 -17.74 19.67 21.37
N ARG A 518 -16.59 20.05 20.79
CA ARG A 518 -15.94 19.28 19.71
C ARG A 518 -15.61 17.85 20.12
N ALA A 519 -15.01 17.66 21.29
CA ALA A 519 -14.68 16.34 21.81
C ALA A 519 -15.94 15.47 22.02
N ALA A 520 -17.05 16.05 22.54
CA ALA A 520 -18.31 15.33 22.71
C ALA A 520 -18.94 14.93 21.37
N HIS A 521 -18.93 15.79 20.38
CA HIS A 521 -19.42 15.51 19.03
C HIS A 521 -18.63 14.34 18.39
N ARG A 522 -17.31 14.41 18.45
CA ARG A 522 -16.43 13.36 17.93
C ARG A 522 -16.65 12.02 18.64
N GLN A 523 -16.82 12.04 19.95
CA GLN A 523 -17.11 10.81 20.72
C GLN A 523 -18.46 10.21 20.30
N ALA A 524 -19.49 11.02 20.05
CA ALA A 524 -20.78 10.54 19.57
C ALA A 524 -20.65 9.87 18.19
N ALA A 525 -19.95 10.50 17.24
CA ALA A 525 -19.70 9.92 15.91
C ALA A 525 -18.94 8.59 15.97
N ARG A 526 -17.92 8.48 16.84
CA ARG A 526 -17.21 7.21 17.06
C ARG A 526 -18.10 6.12 17.63
N ASN A 527 -18.94 6.45 18.63
CA ASN A 527 -19.85 5.50 19.23
C ASN A 527 -20.88 4.99 18.23
N GLU A 528 -21.39 5.86 17.37
CA GLU A 528 -22.30 5.50 16.26
C GLU A 528 -21.62 4.57 15.26
N ALA A 529 -20.39 4.88 14.83
CA ALA A 529 -19.62 4.05 13.92
C ALA A 529 -19.29 2.68 14.53
N LEU A 530 -18.96 2.64 15.81
CA LEU A 530 -18.72 1.39 16.53
C LEU A 530 -19.99 0.56 16.66
N ALA A 531 -21.11 1.18 17.02
CA ALA A 531 -22.42 0.51 17.07
C ALA A 531 -22.77 -0.08 15.70
N HIS A 532 -22.55 0.67 14.62
CA HIS A 532 -22.78 0.17 13.24
C HIS A 532 -21.92 -1.06 12.96
N SER A 533 -20.65 -1.06 13.33
CA SER A 533 -19.76 -2.21 13.07
C SER A 533 -20.11 -3.44 13.91
N THR A 534 -20.90 -3.30 14.99
CA THR A 534 -21.30 -4.37 15.90
C THR A 534 -22.76 -4.81 15.75
N LEU A 535 -23.65 -3.93 15.25
CA LEU A 535 -25.11 -4.15 15.20
C LEU A 535 -25.59 -4.90 13.96
N SER A 536 -24.71 -5.39 13.11
CA SER A 536 -25.05 -6.12 11.88
C SER A 536 -25.88 -7.42 12.08
N LEU A 537 -26.16 -7.77 13.32
CA LEU A 537 -26.97 -8.96 13.68
C LEU A 537 -28.47 -8.83 13.38
N ASP A 538 -29.00 -7.61 13.18
CA ASP A 538 -30.43 -7.35 12.95
C ASP A 538 -30.78 -7.00 11.50
N SER A 539 -29.85 -7.12 10.56
CA SER A 539 -30.06 -6.78 9.12
C SER A 539 -30.93 -7.82 8.39
N PRO A 540 -31.64 -7.44 7.30
CA PRO A 540 -32.49 -8.35 6.49
C PRO A 540 -31.76 -9.56 5.89
N SER A 541 -30.42 -9.61 5.94
CA SER A 541 -29.59 -10.78 5.69
C SER A 541 -29.96 -11.97 6.58
N ALA A 542 -30.50 -11.76 7.78
CA ALA A 542 -31.04 -12.81 8.64
C ALA A 542 -32.19 -13.58 7.94
N ALA A 543 -32.97 -12.92 7.09
CA ALA A 543 -34.06 -13.57 6.34
C ALA A 543 -33.55 -14.51 5.23
N VAL A 544 -32.35 -14.22 4.67
CA VAL A 544 -31.65 -15.13 3.73
C VAL A 544 -31.02 -16.29 4.52
N SER A 545 -30.44 -15.98 5.68
CA SER A 545 -29.88 -16.95 6.63
C SER A 545 -30.92 -17.93 7.14
N GLU A 546 -32.13 -17.47 7.51
CA GLU A 546 -33.19 -18.37 8.02
C GLU A 546 -33.71 -19.37 6.99
N ARG A 547 -33.65 -19.05 5.70
CA ARG A 547 -34.05 -19.99 4.64
C ARG A 547 -33.03 -21.10 4.39
N THR A 548 -31.71 -20.80 4.63
CA THR A 548 -30.62 -21.76 4.40
C THR A 548 -30.19 -22.50 5.66
N HIS A 549 -30.39 -21.94 6.85
CA HIS A 549 -29.98 -22.57 8.12
C HIS A 549 -30.91 -23.72 8.62
N LYS A 550 -32.07 -23.86 8.09
CA LYS A 550 -33.03 -24.88 8.61
C LYS A 550 -32.91 -26.28 7.99
N GLU A 551 -32.16 -26.48 6.92
CA GLU A 551 -32.20 -27.75 6.18
C GLU A 551 -30.95 -28.62 6.20
N HIS A 552 -29.73 -28.10 6.55
CA HIS A 552 -28.53 -28.93 6.55
C HIS A 552 -27.75 -28.81 7.87
N THR A 553 -27.70 -29.89 8.65
CA THR A 553 -26.82 -30.01 9.85
C THR A 553 -25.41 -30.46 9.51
N GLU A 554 -25.17 -30.99 8.32
CA GLU A 554 -23.90 -31.56 7.86
C GLU A 554 -23.02 -30.51 7.15
N PRO A 555 -21.69 -30.68 7.18
CA PRO A 555 -20.77 -29.81 6.45
C PRO A 555 -20.92 -29.99 4.94
N LEU A 556 -20.82 -28.86 4.21
CA LEU A 556 -20.81 -28.82 2.74
C LEU A 556 -19.40 -28.58 2.24
N PHE A 557 -18.94 -29.37 1.32
CA PHE A 557 -17.58 -29.33 0.78
C PHE A 557 -17.55 -28.87 -0.67
N THR A 558 -16.82 -27.79 -0.91
CA THR A 558 -16.61 -27.21 -2.24
C THR A 558 -15.22 -27.55 -2.76
N ALA A 559 -15.14 -28.02 -3.98
CA ALA A 559 -13.87 -28.14 -4.71
C ALA A 559 -13.74 -27.02 -5.74
N LYS A 560 -12.62 -26.27 -5.77
CA LYS A 560 -12.33 -25.27 -6.80
C LYS A 560 -11.20 -25.76 -7.71
N VAL A 561 -11.42 -25.66 -9.01
CA VAL A 561 -10.50 -26.10 -10.06
C VAL A 561 -10.42 -25.08 -11.19
N HIS A 562 -9.39 -25.17 -12.03
CA HIS A 562 -9.31 -24.40 -13.28
C HIS A 562 -9.96 -25.18 -14.43
N VAL A 563 -10.59 -24.50 -15.38
CA VAL A 563 -11.27 -25.11 -16.53
C VAL A 563 -10.33 -25.96 -17.41
N LEU A 564 -9.04 -25.65 -17.43
CA LEU A 564 -8.03 -26.40 -18.17
C LEU A 564 -7.54 -27.66 -17.45
N GLN A 565 -7.91 -27.85 -16.19
CA GLN A 565 -7.52 -29.03 -15.42
C GLN A 565 -8.32 -30.24 -15.87
N ALA A 566 -7.66 -31.40 -15.96
CA ALA A 566 -8.33 -32.66 -16.27
C ALA A 566 -9.35 -33.02 -15.15
N PRO A 567 -10.58 -33.43 -15.51
CA PRO A 567 -11.54 -33.88 -14.52
C PRO A 567 -11.04 -35.06 -13.69
N SER A 568 -11.42 -35.07 -12.42
CA SER A 568 -11.15 -36.17 -11.50
C SER A 568 -12.46 -36.75 -11.00
N GLU A 569 -12.68 -38.06 -11.24
CA GLU A 569 -13.86 -38.79 -10.73
C GLU A 569 -13.94 -38.74 -9.19
N GLY A 570 -12.84 -38.55 -8.52
CA GLY A 570 -12.80 -38.39 -7.07
C GLY A 570 -13.50 -37.16 -6.53
N LEU A 571 -13.93 -36.22 -7.38
CA LEU A 571 -14.72 -35.03 -7.00
C LEU A 571 -16.23 -35.16 -7.28
N ASN A 572 -16.71 -36.33 -7.68
CA ASN A 572 -18.13 -36.61 -7.97
C ASN A 572 -19.04 -36.43 -6.73
N ASP A 573 -18.48 -36.55 -5.55
CA ASP A 573 -19.12 -36.38 -4.24
C ASP A 573 -18.99 -34.95 -3.66
N ALA A 574 -18.45 -34.00 -4.42
CA ALA A 574 -18.41 -32.62 -4.01
C ALA A 574 -19.85 -32.04 -3.95
N ASP A 575 -20.17 -31.36 -2.87
CA ASP A 575 -21.47 -30.68 -2.73
C ASP A 575 -21.57 -29.52 -3.74
N GLU A 576 -20.48 -28.82 -4.00
CA GLU A 576 -20.33 -27.80 -5.06
C GLU A 576 -18.97 -27.91 -5.73
N LEU A 577 -18.92 -27.74 -7.05
CA LEU A 577 -17.69 -27.60 -7.83
C LEU A 577 -17.60 -26.16 -8.36
N VAL A 578 -16.53 -25.45 -8.02
CA VAL A 578 -16.24 -24.13 -8.58
C VAL A 578 -15.24 -24.29 -9.72
N VAL A 579 -15.61 -23.87 -10.93
CA VAL A 579 -14.76 -23.94 -12.11
C VAL A 579 -14.33 -22.52 -12.50
N GLN A 580 -13.06 -22.21 -12.33
CA GLN A 580 -12.47 -20.96 -12.82
C GLN A 580 -12.36 -21.01 -14.34
N ILE A 581 -13.13 -20.14 -15.03
CA ILE A 581 -13.28 -20.18 -16.49
C ILE A 581 -12.05 -19.70 -17.26
N GLY A 582 -11.12 -19.00 -16.58
CA GLY A 582 -9.86 -18.55 -17.18
C GLY A 582 -10.03 -17.57 -18.35
N LEU A 583 -8.93 -17.33 -19.06
CA LEU A 583 -8.83 -16.42 -20.21
C LEU A 583 -8.50 -17.14 -21.53
N ALA A 584 -8.50 -18.48 -21.55
CA ALA A 584 -8.33 -19.27 -22.77
C ALA A 584 -9.44 -18.96 -23.81
N ASP A 585 -9.30 -19.43 -25.05
CA ASP A 585 -10.32 -19.26 -26.08
C ASP A 585 -11.66 -19.96 -25.73
N ASP A 586 -12.75 -19.53 -26.35
CA ASP A 586 -14.10 -20.00 -26.03
C ASP A 586 -14.32 -21.50 -26.29
N GLU A 587 -13.64 -22.08 -27.28
CA GLU A 587 -13.73 -23.51 -27.58
C GLU A 587 -13.06 -24.33 -26.49
N THR A 588 -11.90 -23.91 -26.05
CA THR A 588 -11.15 -24.51 -24.94
C THR A 588 -11.96 -24.48 -23.64
N VAL A 589 -12.56 -23.33 -23.31
CA VAL A 589 -13.40 -23.19 -22.11
C VAL A 589 -14.65 -24.10 -22.20
N ARG A 590 -15.37 -24.12 -23.34
CA ARG A 590 -16.55 -24.99 -23.53
C ARG A 590 -16.17 -26.46 -23.42
N ARG A 591 -15.06 -26.89 -24.00
CA ARG A 591 -14.55 -28.27 -23.91
C ARG A 591 -14.22 -28.65 -22.47
N GLY A 592 -13.54 -27.75 -21.72
CA GLY A 592 -13.25 -27.98 -20.31
C GLY A 592 -14.50 -28.08 -19.45
N LEU A 593 -15.48 -27.19 -19.65
CA LEU A 593 -16.77 -27.26 -18.95
C LEU A 593 -17.55 -28.57 -19.30
N ALA A 594 -17.55 -28.96 -20.57
CA ALA A 594 -18.20 -30.22 -20.99
C ALA A 594 -17.52 -31.44 -20.32
N ALA A 595 -16.24 -31.42 -20.16
CA ALA A 595 -15.50 -32.48 -19.46
C ALA A 595 -15.88 -32.53 -17.97
N TRP A 596 -15.97 -31.39 -17.26
CA TRP A 596 -16.39 -31.36 -15.86
C TRP A 596 -17.84 -31.77 -15.65
N LEU A 597 -18.72 -31.52 -16.62
CA LEU A 597 -20.12 -31.96 -16.60
C LEU A 597 -20.28 -33.50 -16.65
N THR A 598 -19.23 -34.23 -17.00
CA THR A 598 -19.27 -35.72 -16.91
C THR A 598 -19.07 -36.22 -15.48
N VAL A 599 -18.53 -35.38 -14.57
CA VAL A 599 -18.23 -35.73 -13.18
C VAL A 599 -19.25 -35.15 -12.21
N VAL A 600 -19.62 -33.85 -12.40
CA VAL A 600 -20.54 -33.13 -11.51
C VAL A 600 -21.66 -32.50 -12.31
N PRO A 601 -22.94 -32.67 -11.90
CA PRO A 601 -24.08 -32.09 -12.61
C PRO A 601 -24.08 -30.56 -12.53
N ARG A 602 -24.71 -29.93 -13.54
CA ARG A 602 -24.64 -28.46 -13.75
C ARG A 602 -25.15 -27.66 -12.55
N ASP A 603 -26.16 -28.10 -11.87
CA ASP A 603 -26.77 -27.45 -10.71
C ASP A 603 -25.87 -27.41 -9.48
N ARG A 604 -24.79 -28.18 -9.47
CA ARG A 604 -23.73 -28.15 -8.46
C ARG A 604 -22.46 -27.45 -8.97
N ILE A 605 -22.46 -26.83 -10.16
CA ILE A 605 -21.30 -26.13 -10.69
C ILE A 605 -21.51 -24.62 -10.60
N ARG A 606 -20.54 -23.93 -9.96
CA ARG A 606 -20.38 -22.48 -9.94
C ARG A 606 -19.25 -22.09 -10.90
N LEU A 607 -19.43 -21.00 -11.66
CA LEU A 607 -18.39 -20.46 -12.53
C LEU A 607 -17.68 -19.28 -11.87
N ALA A 608 -16.36 -19.39 -11.71
CA ALA A 608 -15.52 -18.32 -11.13
C ALA A 608 -14.85 -17.50 -12.23
N LEU A 609 -14.88 -16.16 -12.08
CA LEU A 609 -14.17 -15.24 -12.94
C LEU A 609 -12.65 -15.27 -12.66
N PRO A 610 -11.80 -14.99 -13.67
CA PRO A 610 -10.38 -14.78 -13.44
C PRO A 610 -10.14 -13.57 -12.54
N LEU A 611 -9.11 -13.63 -11.70
CA LEU A 611 -8.78 -12.58 -10.73
C LEU A 611 -8.29 -11.28 -11.40
N LEU A 612 -7.48 -11.39 -12.45
CA LEU A 612 -6.86 -10.26 -13.13
C LEU A 612 -7.31 -10.21 -14.59
N VAL A 613 -8.14 -9.23 -14.94
CA VAL A 613 -8.66 -9.04 -16.29
C VAL A 613 -8.22 -7.68 -16.82
N ARG A 614 -7.33 -7.65 -17.82
CA ARG A 614 -6.87 -6.41 -18.46
C ARG A 614 -7.92 -5.85 -19.42
N ASP A 615 -7.77 -4.60 -19.81
CA ASP A 615 -8.70 -3.93 -20.74
C ASP A 615 -8.82 -4.67 -22.08
N SER A 616 -7.74 -5.23 -22.61
CA SER A 616 -7.73 -6.04 -23.82
C SER A 616 -8.50 -7.37 -23.70
N GLU A 617 -8.63 -7.91 -22.50
CA GLU A 617 -9.28 -9.17 -22.18
C GLU A 617 -10.77 -8.98 -21.84
N SER A 618 -11.19 -7.73 -21.57
CA SER A 618 -12.54 -7.40 -21.08
C SER A 618 -13.65 -7.75 -22.08
N ALA A 619 -13.55 -7.32 -23.32
CA ALA A 619 -14.63 -7.54 -24.31
C ALA A 619 -14.83 -9.02 -24.69
N PRO A 620 -13.78 -9.83 -24.91
CA PRO A 620 -13.92 -11.28 -25.08
C PRO A 620 -14.59 -11.94 -23.87
N LEU A 621 -14.16 -11.59 -22.65
CA LEU A 621 -14.75 -12.15 -21.43
C LEU A 621 -16.24 -11.78 -21.29
N ASP A 622 -16.61 -10.51 -21.54
CA ASP A 622 -18.01 -10.06 -21.50
C ASP A 622 -18.90 -10.85 -22.47
N THR A 623 -18.39 -11.14 -23.68
CA THR A 623 -19.10 -11.94 -24.69
C THR A 623 -19.29 -13.37 -24.20
N ARG A 624 -18.26 -13.98 -23.63
CA ARG A 624 -18.30 -15.32 -23.02
C ARG A 624 -19.31 -15.41 -21.88
N LEU A 625 -19.31 -14.44 -20.98
CA LEU A 625 -20.22 -14.44 -19.83
C LEU A 625 -21.69 -14.38 -20.28
N ARG A 626 -22.02 -13.56 -21.29
CA ARG A 626 -23.37 -13.52 -21.86
C ARG A 626 -23.77 -14.85 -22.51
N ALA A 627 -22.85 -15.49 -23.23
CA ALA A 627 -23.08 -16.79 -23.83
C ALA A 627 -23.32 -17.87 -22.76
N LEU A 628 -22.48 -17.94 -21.73
CA LEU A 628 -22.65 -18.91 -20.63
C LEU A 628 -23.98 -18.65 -19.86
N ALA A 629 -24.34 -17.39 -19.62
CA ALA A 629 -25.62 -17.05 -19.00
C ALA A 629 -26.82 -17.50 -19.85
N ALA A 630 -26.73 -17.31 -21.17
CA ALA A 630 -27.73 -17.77 -22.13
C ALA A 630 -27.83 -19.31 -22.16
N ASP A 631 -26.69 -20.01 -21.99
CA ASP A 631 -26.61 -21.47 -21.87
C ASP A 631 -27.19 -22.01 -20.54
N GLY A 632 -27.64 -21.13 -19.63
CA GLY A 632 -28.30 -21.50 -18.38
C GLY A 632 -27.41 -21.60 -17.15
N TRP A 633 -26.19 -21.09 -17.16
CA TRP A 633 -25.38 -21.00 -15.96
C TRP A 633 -25.91 -19.91 -15.01
N ARG A 634 -26.09 -20.22 -13.71
CA ARG A 634 -26.74 -19.34 -12.73
C ARG A 634 -25.88 -18.99 -11.51
N HIS A 635 -24.93 -19.84 -11.13
CA HIS A 635 -24.08 -19.67 -9.93
C HIS A 635 -22.73 -19.13 -10.33
N TRP A 636 -22.32 -18.02 -9.70
CA TRP A 636 -21.13 -17.28 -10.11
C TRP A 636 -20.24 -16.91 -8.93
N GLU A 637 -18.96 -16.72 -9.22
CA GLU A 637 -17.99 -16.24 -8.24
C GLU A 637 -17.17 -15.10 -8.85
N CYS A 638 -16.99 -13.99 -8.08
CA CYS A 638 -16.14 -12.89 -8.44
C CYS A 638 -14.89 -12.85 -7.54
N ALA A 639 -13.77 -12.49 -8.13
CA ALA A 639 -12.49 -12.40 -7.45
C ALA A 639 -12.11 -10.96 -7.08
N ASP A 640 -12.78 -9.96 -7.65
CA ASP A 640 -12.62 -8.53 -7.37
C ASP A 640 -13.93 -7.77 -7.57
N ILE A 641 -13.95 -6.50 -7.20
CA ILE A 641 -15.15 -5.66 -7.30
C ILE A 641 -15.52 -5.31 -8.75
N ALA A 642 -14.55 -5.29 -9.66
CA ALA A 642 -14.80 -5.12 -11.10
C ALA A 642 -15.50 -6.35 -11.69
N GLY A 643 -15.09 -7.54 -11.25
CA GLY A 643 -15.74 -8.81 -11.59
C GLY A 643 -17.19 -8.85 -11.13
N LEU A 644 -17.50 -8.35 -9.92
CA LEU A 644 -18.87 -8.23 -9.45
C LEU A 644 -19.72 -7.33 -10.36
N ASP A 645 -19.25 -6.14 -10.71
CA ASP A 645 -19.97 -5.22 -11.59
C ASP A 645 -20.09 -5.77 -13.02
N ARG A 646 -19.10 -6.54 -13.46
CA ARG A 646 -19.13 -7.27 -14.74
C ARG A 646 -20.22 -8.35 -14.74
N LEU A 647 -20.32 -9.15 -13.69
CA LEU A 647 -21.39 -10.15 -13.55
C LEU A 647 -22.77 -9.50 -13.60
N ARG A 648 -22.98 -8.42 -12.86
CA ARG A 648 -24.26 -7.68 -12.86
C ARG A 648 -24.62 -7.16 -14.26
N ARG A 649 -23.64 -6.72 -15.04
CA ARG A 649 -23.85 -6.23 -16.42
C ARG A 649 -24.09 -7.34 -17.43
N CYS A 650 -23.40 -8.46 -17.30
CA CYS A 650 -23.38 -9.52 -18.30
C CYS A 650 -24.32 -10.68 -17.98
N VAL A 651 -24.67 -10.90 -16.72
CA VAL A 651 -25.42 -12.06 -16.22
C VAL A 651 -26.65 -11.59 -15.43
N ALA A 652 -27.68 -11.16 -16.14
CA ALA A 652 -28.89 -10.59 -15.52
C ALA A 652 -29.67 -11.57 -14.63
N GLN A 653 -29.45 -12.87 -14.76
CA GLN A 653 -30.19 -13.93 -14.05
C GLN A 653 -29.26 -14.75 -13.11
N ALA A 654 -28.23 -14.14 -12.55
CA ALA A 654 -27.47 -14.79 -11.51
C ALA A 654 -28.36 -15.06 -10.29
N GLU A 655 -28.38 -16.32 -9.82
CA GLU A 655 -29.16 -16.71 -8.63
C GLU A 655 -28.39 -16.31 -7.35
N ASP A 656 -27.07 -16.49 -7.38
CA ASP A 656 -26.20 -16.09 -6.29
C ASP A 656 -24.79 -15.74 -6.79
N ILE A 657 -24.09 -14.90 -6.05
CA ILE A 657 -22.70 -14.53 -6.33
C ILE A 657 -21.86 -14.71 -5.05
N THR A 658 -20.80 -15.51 -5.18
CA THR A 658 -19.80 -15.69 -4.12
C THR A 658 -18.63 -14.74 -4.32
N ALA A 659 -18.09 -14.20 -3.25
CA ALA A 659 -16.81 -13.47 -3.25
C ALA A 659 -15.66 -14.42 -2.94
N ASP A 660 -14.66 -14.46 -3.82
CA ASP A 660 -13.42 -15.21 -3.58
C ASP A 660 -12.54 -14.53 -2.52
N TRP A 661 -11.58 -15.27 -1.97
CA TRP A 661 -10.66 -14.84 -0.93
C TRP A 661 -9.92 -13.52 -1.23
N SER A 662 -9.70 -13.20 -2.48
CA SER A 662 -8.99 -12.02 -2.95
C SER A 662 -9.70 -10.69 -2.72
N LEU A 663 -10.99 -10.72 -2.34
CA LEU A 663 -11.74 -9.55 -1.85
C LEU A 663 -11.43 -9.20 -0.39
N TYR A 664 -10.67 -10.03 0.32
CA TYR A 664 -10.10 -9.76 1.65
C TYR A 664 -11.09 -9.25 2.71
N ALA A 665 -12.21 -9.90 2.90
CA ALA A 665 -13.14 -9.56 3.99
C ALA A 665 -12.66 -10.20 5.31
N LEU A 666 -11.77 -9.51 6.05
CA LEU A 666 -11.17 -9.99 7.31
C LEU A 666 -11.84 -9.40 8.57
N ASN A 667 -12.89 -8.61 8.43
CA ASN A 667 -13.67 -8.05 9.53
C ASN A 667 -15.14 -7.99 9.17
N ARG A 668 -16.00 -7.80 10.18
CA ARG A 668 -17.46 -7.77 10.01
C ARG A 668 -17.90 -6.65 9.08
N ALA A 669 -17.37 -5.45 9.26
CA ALA A 669 -17.73 -4.31 8.42
C ALA A 669 -17.43 -4.55 6.93
N ALA A 670 -16.33 -5.25 6.60
CA ALA A 670 -16.03 -5.66 5.22
C ALA A 670 -17.02 -6.72 4.72
N SER A 671 -17.42 -7.65 5.58
CA SER A 671 -18.44 -8.66 5.24
C SER A 671 -19.79 -8.03 4.97
N ASP A 672 -20.21 -7.10 5.82
CA ASP A 672 -21.48 -6.35 5.67
C ASP A 672 -21.49 -5.54 4.38
N PHE A 673 -20.38 -4.82 4.11
CA PHE A 673 -20.22 -4.12 2.83
C PHE A 673 -20.42 -5.06 1.63
N LEU A 674 -19.80 -6.25 1.61
CA LEU A 674 -19.97 -7.20 0.53
C LEU A 674 -21.41 -7.73 0.43
N CYS A 675 -22.07 -7.98 1.57
CA CYS A 675 -23.49 -8.36 1.60
C CYS A 675 -24.38 -7.26 1.01
N GLU A 676 -24.16 -5.99 1.34
CA GLU A 676 -24.85 -4.85 0.73
C GLU A 676 -24.60 -4.75 -0.78
N GLN A 677 -23.43 -5.20 -1.22
CA GLN A 677 -23.13 -5.36 -2.64
C GLN A 677 -23.77 -6.63 -3.25
N GLY A 678 -24.68 -7.31 -2.58
CA GLY A 678 -25.39 -8.48 -3.11
C GLY A 678 -24.54 -9.76 -3.19
N ILE A 679 -23.44 -9.82 -2.47
CA ILE A 679 -22.68 -11.06 -2.29
C ILE A 679 -23.42 -11.93 -1.27
N THR A 680 -23.65 -13.18 -1.62
CA THR A 680 -24.40 -14.12 -0.77
C THR A 680 -23.49 -14.99 0.09
N ARG A 681 -22.22 -15.18 -0.33
CA ARG A 681 -21.24 -16.02 0.35
C ARG A 681 -19.84 -15.47 0.10
N ARG A 682 -18.95 -15.53 1.10
CA ARG A 682 -17.56 -15.11 0.98
C ARG A 682 -16.59 -16.22 1.38
N VAL A 683 -15.50 -16.37 0.64
CA VAL A 683 -14.42 -17.29 0.94
C VAL A 683 -13.41 -16.60 1.87
N THR A 684 -12.97 -17.30 2.92
CA THR A 684 -11.96 -16.75 3.84
C THR A 684 -10.60 -16.61 3.16
N SER A 685 -9.85 -15.58 3.54
CA SER A 685 -8.51 -15.36 3.02
C SER A 685 -7.50 -16.38 3.59
N PRO A 686 -6.49 -16.81 2.81
CA PRO A 686 -5.34 -17.56 3.36
C PRO A 686 -4.54 -16.79 4.42
N GLU A 687 -4.76 -15.49 4.54
CA GLU A 687 -4.19 -14.63 5.58
C GLU A 687 -5.05 -14.56 6.85
N ASP A 688 -6.24 -15.15 6.87
CA ASP A 688 -7.10 -15.17 8.05
C ASP A 688 -6.57 -16.12 9.13
N THR A 689 -7.03 -15.93 10.36
CA THR A 689 -6.60 -16.71 11.51
C THR A 689 -7.79 -17.34 12.22
N GLU A 690 -7.56 -18.48 12.91
CA GLU A 690 -8.60 -19.15 13.70
C GLU A 690 -9.22 -18.20 14.74
N ALA A 691 -8.39 -17.39 15.41
CA ALA A 691 -8.85 -16.41 16.39
C ALA A 691 -9.76 -15.33 15.76
N ASN A 692 -9.41 -14.82 14.58
CA ASN A 692 -10.23 -13.82 13.89
C ASN A 692 -11.55 -14.41 13.38
N LEU A 693 -11.52 -15.63 12.83
CA LEU A 693 -12.75 -16.32 12.39
C LEU A 693 -13.70 -16.57 13.57
N THR A 694 -13.20 -16.82 14.77
CA THR A 694 -14.02 -16.95 15.96
C THR A 694 -14.79 -15.67 16.28
N LEU A 695 -14.22 -14.50 15.97
CA LEU A 695 -14.89 -13.20 16.15
C LEU A 695 -15.89 -12.87 15.03
N CYS A 696 -15.67 -13.38 13.83
CA CYS A 696 -16.43 -13.01 12.62
C CYS A 696 -17.41 -14.09 12.15
N ALA A 697 -17.53 -15.24 12.83
CA ALA A 697 -18.27 -16.42 12.36
C ALA A 697 -19.79 -16.22 12.30
N ASP A 698 -20.31 -15.23 12.98
CA ASP A 698 -21.73 -14.87 13.05
C ASP A 698 -22.22 -13.98 11.89
N VAL A 699 -21.31 -13.53 11.02
CA VAL A 699 -21.62 -12.56 9.96
C VAL A 699 -21.68 -13.22 8.59
N GLY A 700 -22.88 -13.35 8.06
CA GLY A 700 -23.14 -13.81 6.70
C GLY A 700 -22.71 -15.25 6.44
N MET A 701 -22.81 -15.69 5.17
CA MET A 701 -22.36 -17.04 4.83
C MET A 701 -20.86 -17.08 4.55
N ILE A 702 -20.10 -17.60 5.52
CA ILE A 702 -18.66 -17.84 5.40
C ILE A 702 -18.45 -19.23 4.78
N GLU A 703 -17.61 -19.27 3.74
CA GLU A 703 -17.00 -20.48 3.21
C GLU A 703 -15.54 -20.51 3.64
N ALA A 704 -15.18 -21.42 4.55
CA ALA A 704 -13.84 -21.51 5.08
C ALA A 704 -12.90 -22.21 4.08
N LEU A 705 -11.82 -21.55 3.70
CA LEU A 705 -10.74 -22.14 2.92
C LEU A 705 -9.94 -23.08 3.82
N VAL A 706 -10.05 -24.39 3.61
CA VAL A 706 -9.41 -25.42 4.45
C VAL A 706 -8.28 -26.16 3.77
N PHE A 707 -8.18 -26.03 2.43
CA PHE A 707 -7.06 -26.55 1.64
C PHE A 707 -6.81 -25.66 0.42
N GLN A 708 -5.54 -25.36 0.11
CA GLN A 708 -5.16 -24.59 -1.08
C GLN A 708 -3.72 -24.84 -1.52
N LEU A 709 -3.51 -24.94 -2.84
CA LEU A 709 -2.23 -24.66 -3.47
C LEU A 709 -2.09 -23.14 -3.59
N THR A 710 -1.68 -22.47 -2.50
CA THR A 710 -1.76 -21.02 -2.36
C THR A 710 -0.90 -20.29 -3.39
N PRO A 711 -1.46 -19.35 -4.18
CA PRO A 711 -0.69 -18.53 -5.11
C PRO A 711 0.09 -17.47 -4.30
N LEU A 712 1.36 -17.75 -4.06
CA LEU A 712 2.26 -16.84 -3.32
C LEU A 712 2.56 -15.58 -4.13
N PHE A 713 2.72 -15.72 -5.45
CA PHE A 713 2.86 -14.65 -6.44
C PHE A 713 1.93 -14.89 -7.62
N ILE A 714 1.34 -13.82 -8.12
CA ILE A 714 0.68 -13.74 -9.42
C ILE A 714 1.33 -12.59 -10.18
N SER A 715 2.08 -12.87 -11.24
CA SER A 715 2.90 -11.90 -11.95
C SER A 715 2.67 -11.92 -13.45
N GLN A 716 2.87 -10.79 -14.10
CA GLN A 716 2.92 -10.70 -15.57
C GLN A 716 4.32 -11.04 -16.10
N THR A 717 5.35 -10.90 -15.25
CA THR A 717 6.74 -11.13 -15.63
C THR A 717 7.13 -12.55 -15.27
N PRO A 718 7.77 -13.32 -16.17
CA PRO A 718 8.36 -14.62 -15.85
C PRO A 718 9.47 -14.46 -14.82
N PRO A 719 9.76 -15.50 -14.01
CA PRO A 719 10.95 -15.48 -13.17
C PRO A 719 12.20 -15.52 -14.04
N CYS A 720 13.29 -14.94 -13.54
CA CYS A 720 14.56 -14.98 -14.25
C CYS A 720 15.26 -16.31 -13.97
N THR A 721 15.46 -17.14 -15.01
CA THR A 721 16.26 -18.37 -14.94
C THR A 721 17.76 -18.08 -15.09
N GLY A 722 18.60 -19.06 -14.80
CA GLY A 722 20.05 -18.91 -14.95
C GLY A 722 20.52 -18.66 -16.40
N SER A 723 19.70 -18.99 -17.40
CA SER A 723 19.97 -18.71 -18.83
C SER A 723 19.55 -17.30 -19.26
N GLY A 724 18.74 -16.60 -18.44
CA GLY A 724 18.12 -15.31 -18.80
C GLY A 724 16.86 -15.45 -19.65
N ASP A 725 16.58 -16.60 -20.23
CA ASP A 725 15.38 -16.85 -21.02
C ASP A 725 14.16 -17.10 -20.10
N PRO A 726 12.93 -16.73 -20.54
CA PRO A 726 11.73 -17.13 -19.83
C PRO A 726 11.61 -18.67 -19.83
N PRO A 727 11.12 -19.26 -18.72
CA PRO A 727 10.97 -20.72 -18.67
C PRO A 727 9.93 -21.22 -19.67
N SER A 728 10.23 -22.30 -20.37
CA SER A 728 9.27 -23.00 -21.25
C SER A 728 8.39 -23.93 -20.40
N GLY A 729 7.28 -23.39 -19.84
CA GLY A 729 6.36 -24.16 -19.01
C GLY A 729 6.51 -23.90 -17.52
N SER A 730 6.92 -24.89 -16.72
CA SER A 730 7.08 -24.73 -15.28
C SER A 730 8.56 -24.73 -14.87
N VAL A 731 8.89 -24.00 -13.82
CA VAL A 731 10.23 -23.96 -13.20
C VAL A 731 10.09 -24.04 -11.68
N ALA A 732 11.05 -24.69 -11.02
CA ALA A 732 11.11 -24.75 -9.57
C ALA A 732 12.41 -24.16 -9.05
N PHE A 733 12.29 -23.45 -7.91
CA PHE A 733 13.43 -22.88 -7.20
C PHE A 733 13.43 -23.38 -5.76
N ALA A 734 14.60 -23.50 -5.16
CA ALA A 734 14.76 -23.89 -3.76
C ALA A 734 15.56 -22.83 -2.99
N ASP A 735 15.15 -22.56 -1.76
CA ASP A 735 15.90 -21.75 -0.82
C ASP A 735 17.03 -22.58 -0.15
N ARG A 736 17.85 -21.92 0.68
CA ARG A 736 18.94 -22.58 1.43
C ARG A 736 18.47 -23.61 2.46
N ARG A 737 17.17 -23.62 2.80
CA ARG A 737 16.55 -24.56 3.75
C ARG A 737 15.87 -25.73 3.03
N GLY A 738 15.94 -25.76 1.68
CA GLY A 738 15.30 -26.77 0.86
C GLY A 738 13.80 -26.55 0.65
N GLN A 739 13.25 -25.38 1.00
CA GLN A 739 11.88 -25.03 0.67
C GLN A 739 11.81 -24.72 -0.82
N THR A 740 10.86 -25.33 -1.51
CA THR A 740 10.68 -25.16 -2.95
C THR A 740 9.55 -24.19 -3.29
N LEU A 741 9.73 -23.47 -4.38
CA LEU A 741 8.74 -22.63 -5.04
C LEU A 741 8.54 -23.16 -6.45
N HIS A 742 7.30 -23.36 -6.87
CA HIS A 742 6.95 -23.82 -8.20
C HIS A 742 6.26 -22.70 -8.96
N THR A 743 6.78 -22.33 -10.13
CA THR A 743 6.22 -21.29 -10.98
C THR A 743 5.78 -21.89 -12.30
N CYS A 744 4.54 -21.63 -12.70
CA CYS A 744 3.98 -22.04 -13.99
C CYS A 744 3.23 -20.88 -14.65
N SER A 745 3.06 -20.96 -15.97
CA SER A 745 2.20 -20.03 -16.72
C SER A 745 0.76 -20.56 -16.74
N LEU A 746 -0.19 -19.70 -16.37
CA LEU A 746 -1.61 -19.95 -16.42
C LEU A 746 -2.34 -18.66 -16.85
N ASP A 747 -3.19 -18.74 -17.86
CA ASP A 747 -3.95 -17.59 -18.39
C ASP A 747 -3.08 -16.36 -18.73
N GLY A 748 -1.86 -16.58 -19.26
CA GLY A 748 -0.92 -15.50 -19.56
C GLY A 748 -0.34 -14.82 -18.33
N ARG A 749 -0.47 -15.41 -17.15
CA ARG A 749 0.15 -14.97 -15.89
C ARG A 749 1.10 -16.03 -15.36
N TRP A 750 2.12 -15.60 -14.62
CA TRP A 750 3.05 -16.47 -13.93
C TRP A 750 2.61 -16.66 -12.48
N ILE A 751 2.19 -17.89 -12.15
CA ILE A 751 1.71 -18.25 -10.83
C ILE A 751 2.80 -18.99 -10.09
N THR A 752 3.20 -18.51 -8.92
CA THR A 752 4.16 -19.19 -8.05
C THR A 752 3.46 -19.72 -6.82
N THR A 753 3.56 -21.02 -6.59
CA THR A 753 3.03 -21.70 -5.39
C THR A 753 4.17 -22.22 -4.52
N GLY A 754 3.91 -22.48 -3.25
CA GLY A 754 4.84 -23.21 -2.38
C GLY A 754 4.90 -24.69 -2.73
N GLY A 755 6.01 -25.37 -2.41
CA GLY A 755 6.14 -26.82 -2.57
C GLY A 755 5.26 -27.64 -1.61
N ARG A 756 4.61 -26.98 -0.65
CA ARG A 756 3.71 -27.60 0.33
C ARG A 756 2.37 -26.87 0.31
N PRO A 757 1.22 -27.58 0.23
CA PRO A 757 -0.08 -26.96 0.26
C PRO A 757 -0.43 -26.40 1.66
N PHE A 758 -1.25 -25.37 1.70
CA PHE A 758 -1.93 -24.93 2.91
C PHE A 758 -3.04 -25.92 3.27
N SER A 759 -3.17 -26.27 4.55
CA SER A 759 -4.35 -26.96 5.06
C SER A 759 -4.57 -26.68 6.54
N CYS A 760 -5.86 -26.49 6.89
CA CYS A 760 -6.38 -26.47 8.27
C CYS A 760 -7.59 -27.41 8.41
N ALA A 761 -7.62 -28.51 7.65
CA ALA A 761 -8.74 -29.45 7.64
C ALA A 761 -9.06 -30.02 9.03
N ASP A 762 -8.06 -30.19 9.87
CA ASP A 762 -8.21 -30.62 11.28
C ASP A 762 -8.93 -29.59 12.17
N ALA A 763 -9.12 -28.35 11.71
CA ALA A 763 -9.92 -27.34 12.40
C ALA A 763 -11.42 -27.40 12.04
N ILE A 764 -11.83 -28.17 11.01
CA ILE A 764 -13.23 -28.25 10.56
C ILE A 764 -14.20 -28.47 11.73
N PRO A 765 -13.99 -29.42 12.66
CA PRO A 765 -14.93 -29.60 13.79
C PRO A 765 -15.04 -28.36 14.69
N GLY A 766 -13.96 -27.60 14.82
CA GLY A 766 -13.96 -26.33 15.57
C GLY A 766 -14.77 -25.25 14.83
N LEU A 767 -14.54 -25.10 13.55
CA LEU A 767 -15.25 -24.14 12.69
C LEU A 767 -16.75 -24.45 12.60
N GLN A 768 -17.13 -25.74 12.58
CA GLN A 768 -18.55 -26.15 12.63
C GLN A 768 -19.23 -25.71 13.94
N ARG A 769 -18.54 -25.78 15.08
CA ARG A 769 -19.07 -25.28 16.38
C ARG A 769 -19.31 -23.78 16.37
N LEU A 770 -18.57 -23.04 15.54
CA LEU A 770 -18.77 -21.59 15.30
C LEU A 770 -19.90 -21.29 14.31
N GLY A 771 -20.56 -22.31 13.75
CA GLY A 771 -21.65 -22.17 12.79
C GLY A 771 -21.23 -22.19 11.31
N ILE A 772 -19.93 -22.28 11.00
CA ILE A 772 -19.44 -22.37 9.61
C ILE A 772 -19.78 -23.76 9.05
N ARG A 773 -20.41 -23.80 7.89
CA ARG A 773 -20.88 -25.04 7.23
C ARG A 773 -20.24 -25.31 5.89
N HIS A 774 -19.71 -24.31 5.21
CA HIS A 774 -19.08 -24.42 3.89
C HIS A 774 -17.56 -24.47 4.03
N PHE A 775 -16.94 -25.49 3.40
CA PHE A 775 -15.50 -25.74 3.45
C PHE A 775 -14.94 -25.91 2.06
N ARG A 776 -13.93 -25.10 1.70
CA ARG A 776 -13.35 -25.05 0.36
C ARG A 776 -11.97 -25.70 0.29
N CYS A 777 -11.80 -26.53 -0.75
CA CYS A 777 -10.51 -26.97 -1.25
C CYS A 777 -10.25 -26.30 -2.62
N ASP A 778 -9.08 -25.66 -2.81
CA ASP A 778 -8.76 -24.89 -4.02
C ASP A 778 -7.49 -25.40 -4.71
N TRP A 779 -7.66 -25.95 -5.92
CA TRP A 779 -6.61 -26.39 -6.83
C TRP A 779 -6.52 -25.54 -8.10
N SER A 780 -7.20 -24.41 -8.18
CA SER A 780 -7.33 -23.65 -9.42
C SER A 780 -6.06 -22.93 -9.87
N TRP A 781 -5.05 -22.84 -9.03
CA TRP A 781 -3.83 -22.06 -9.26
C TRP A 781 -2.68 -22.83 -9.89
N GLN A 782 -2.71 -24.15 -9.86
CA GLN A 782 -1.71 -25.00 -10.45
C GLN A 782 -2.35 -26.31 -10.90
N PRO A 783 -2.10 -26.78 -12.13
CA PRO A 783 -2.53 -28.11 -12.56
C PRO A 783 -2.02 -29.18 -11.59
N SER A 784 -2.91 -30.03 -11.12
CA SER A 784 -2.60 -31.11 -10.17
C SER A 784 -2.88 -32.48 -10.80
N ASP A 785 -2.08 -33.48 -10.44
CA ASP A 785 -2.35 -34.86 -10.78
C ASP A 785 -3.70 -35.28 -10.17
N PRO A 786 -4.64 -35.86 -10.95
CA PRO A 786 -5.96 -36.27 -10.45
C PRO A 786 -5.92 -37.21 -9.24
N THR A 787 -4.86 -38.04 -9.12
CA THR A 787 -4.69 -38.97 -7.99
C THR A 787 -4.31 -38.22 -6.70
N VAL A 788 -3.39 -37.25 -6.80
CA VAL A 788 -2.98 -36.40 -5.68
C VAL A 788 -4.15 -35.55 -5.21
N LEU A 789 -4.90 -34.94 -6.14
CA LEU A 789 -6.11 -34.19 -5.89
C LEU A 789 -7.14 -35.03 -5.13
N THR A 790 -7.46 -36.24 -5.65
CA THR A 790 -8.42 -37.14 -5.01
C THR A 790 -7.99 -37.55 -3.60
N ALA A 791 -6.71 -37.85 -3.40
CA ALA A 791 -6.18 -38.22 -2.08
C ALA A 791 -6.33 -37.08 -1.07
N ALA A 792 -5.97 -35.84 -1.48
CA ALA A 792 -6.13 -34.65 -0.63
C ALA A 792 -7.59 -34.34 -0.32
N TRP A 793 -8.48 -34.44 -1.33
CA TRP A 793 -9.92 -34.27 -1.18
C TRP A 793 -10.51 -35.20 -0.13
N ARG A 794 -10.22 -36.50 -0.22
CA ARG A 794 -10.71 -37.51 0.74
C ARG A 794 -10.21 -37.25 2.15
N ALA A 795 -8.92 -36.88 2.32
CA ALA A 795 -8.38 -36.54 3.64
C ALA A 795 -9.12 -35.37 4.26
N VAL A 796 -9.31 -34.27 3.51
CA VAL A 796 -10.02 -33.09 4.00
C VAL A 796 -11.46 -33.40 4.38
N ARG A 797 -12.19 -34.18 3.59
CA ARG A 797 -13.57 -34.60 3.91
C ARG A 797 -13.68 -35.42 5.19
N CYS A 798 -12.61 -36.15 5.53
CA CYS A 798 -12.52 -36.88 6.82
C CYS A 798 -12.05 -35.99 7.98
N GLY A 799 -11.82 -34.67 7.76
CA GLY A 799 -11.25 -33.75 8.77
C GLY A 799 -9.75 -33.98 9.02
N GLU A 800 -9.07 -34.63 8.09
CA GLU A 800 -7.65 -34.94 8.19
C GLU A 800 -6.82 -33.97 7.35
N THR A 801 -5.70 -33.50 7.93
CA THR A 801 -4.74 -32.67 7.20
C THR A 801 -3.95 -33.52 6.21
N PRO A 802 -4.02 -33.27 4.86
CA PRO A 802 -3.24 -33.98 3.89
C PRO A 802 -1.75 -33.97 4.20
N SER A 803 -1.07 -35.10 3.98
CA SER A 803 0.36 -35.27 4.27
C SER A 803 1.19 -34.21 3.54
N GLY A 804 2.21 -33.66 4.22
CA GLY A 804 3.05 -32.60 3.66
C GLY A 804 2.48 -31.19 3.68
N SER A 805 1.24 -30.97 4.15
CA SER A 805 0.63 -29.64 4.29
C SER A 805 1.23 -28.83 5.45
N HIS A 806 0.87 -27.55 5.49
CA HIS A 806 1.15 -26.63 6.61
C HIS A 806 -0.03 -25.71 6.85
N SER A 807 -0.23 -25.23 8.09
CA SER A 807 -1.35 -24.37 8.45
C SER A 807 -1.09 -22.86 8.27
N ALA A 808 0.05 -22.48 7.71
CA ALA A 808 0.45 -21.07 7.51
C ALA A 808 0.12 -20.16 8.70
N ASN A 809 -0.68 -19.12 8.46
CA ASN A 809 -1.06 -18.13 9.48
C ASN A 809 -2.27 -18.55 10.31
N PHE A 810 -3.03 -19.54 9.86
CA PHE A 810 -4.30 -19.92 10.48
C PHE A 810 -4.15 -20.19 12.00
N ARG A 811 -3.13 -20.95 12.41
CA ARG A 811 -2.83 -21.22 13.82
C ARG A 811 -1.75 -20.36 14.44
N ARG A 812 -0.78 -19.93 13.63
CA ARG A 812 0.35 -19.12 14.10
C ARG A 812 -0.06 -17.68 14.41
N GLY A 813 -1.12 -17.19 13.77
CA GLY A 813 -1.49 -15.78 13.77
C GLY A 813 -0.71 -14.98 12.72
N LEU A 814 -1.15 -13.75 12.46
CA LEU A 814 -0.47 -12.76 11.62
C LEU A 814 0.25 -11.76 12.52
N LEU A 815 1.53 -11.55 12.22
CA LEU A 815 2.34 -10.51 12.86
C LEU A 815 2.09 -9.16 12.20
#